data_b8993a2e692abd9b32e326eb1429826a
#
_entry.id   b8993a2e692abd9b32e326eb1429826a
#
_cell.length_a   1.000
_cell.length_b   1.000
_cell.length_c   1.000
_cell.angle_alpha   90.00
_cell.angle_beta   90.00
_cell.angle_gamma   90.00
#
_symmetry.space_group_name_H-M   'P 1'
#
loop_
_entity.id
_entity.type
_entity.pdbx_description
1 polymer ?
#
loop_
_entity_poly.entity_id
_entity_poly.type
_entity_poly.pdbx_seq_one_letter_code
_entity_poly.pdbx_strand_id
1 'polypeptide(L)'
;MEALTDLKAYLPTTKKELQLRGWDELDVIIFSGDAYIDHPAFGAAVIGRVLEHAGYKVAIVPQPDWRGDHRDFTKLGKPRLFFAITAGSMDSMVNHYTAAKRLRSDDAYTPEGKAGMRPDYCTITYSNILRELYPDSLIVIGGIEASMRRLTHYDYWSNTLKPSILVDSKADVLVYGMGEKQVVEIADAVDRCAVDRCAVDRVAVDRVAVDRCAVDRPEGLKIAALEEIPQIAYMVDGVELSRSGVEWSRSGVELSSSGVEGSSNVQHYSTPTQSLLNTTQPQTILLRSHEEAVKSKRVHAENFRVIETESNKINAATIVQPVGKQYVVVNPPYPTMTTEELDAIYDLPFMYHPHPKYKDKHIPAYEMIRFSVCMHRGCFGGCSFCTISAHQGKQIASRSEESILRQISVLKDLPEWKGYLSDLGGPSANMYGMHGKDMALCEKCARPSCLFPKICNNLNQDFAPLLNIYKRVDALPYVKKSFVGSGVRYDLMSEAYGRELIVNHVSGRLKVAPEHTASNVLQIMRKPSWEQYERFYRFYEKVNKEAGLKQQLIPYFISSHPGCTNQDMKQLADQCKQMHYRPEQVQDFTPTPMTLATTMFYTGLNPYTMEEVYVAKTKEEKQKQNSFFFFWRAPKAEKADRCAERPRRRR
;
A
#
# COMPACT_ATOMS: atom_id res chain seq x y z
N MET A 1 25.62 9.11 -20.54
CA MET A 1 24.75 8.39 -21.50
C MET A 1 25.15 6.94 -21.67
N GLU A 2 26.45 6.60 -21.76
CA GLU A 2 26.89 5.19 -21.87
C GLU A 2 26.40 4.32 -20.70
N ALA A 3 26.47 4.80 -19.47
CA ALA A 3 26.00 4.05 -18.30
C ALA A 3 24.51 3.68 -18.36
N LEU A 4 23.65 4.53 -18.92
CA LEU A 4 22.21 4.27 -19.03
C LEU A 4 21.86 3.22 -20.10
N THR A 5 22.78 2.89 -20.98
CA THR A 5 22.63 1.85 -22.01
C THR A 5 23.38 0.56 -21.66
N ASP A 6 24.17 0.56 -20.58
CA ASP A 6 24.87 -0.63 -20.11
C ASP A 6 23.90 -1.61 -19.45
N LEU A 7 23.58 -2.69 -20.14
CA LEU A 7 22.69 -3.75 -19.65
C LEU A 7 23.22 -4.44 -18.39
N LYS A 8 24.52 -4.38 -18.10
CA LYS A 8 25.08 -4.94 -16.86
C LYS A 8 24.74 -4.11 -15.64
N ALA A 9 24.42 -2.83 -15.81
CA ALA A 9 24.03 -1.94 -14.72
C ALA A 9 22.60 -2.21 -14.22
N TYR A 10 21.76 -2.88 -15.02
CA TYR A 10 20.38 -3.25 -14.65
C TYR A 10 20.29 -4.70 -14.23
N LEU A 11 19.27 -5.05 -13.44
CA LEU A 11 18.92 -6.45 -13.21
C LEU A 11 18.48 -7.09 -14.54
N PRO A 12 18.93 -8.31 -14.85
CA PRO A 12 18.64 -8.95 -16.12
C PRO A 12 17.17 -9.29 -16.30
N THR A 13 16.69 -9.20 -17.55
CA THR A 13 15.33 -9.54 -17.98
C THR A 13 15.31 -10.66 -19.02
N THR A 14 16.47 -11.06 -19.54
CA THR A 14 16.65 -12.05 -20.62
C THR A 14 17.86 -12.95 -20.36
N LYS A 15 17.88 -14.15 -20.96
CA LYS A 15 19.07 -15.05 -20.91
C LYS A 15 20.34 -14.40 -21.45
N LYS A 16 20.23 -13.56 -22.48
CA LYS A 16 21.39 -12.83 -23.02
C LYS A 16 22.01 -11.90 -21.97
N GLU A 17 21.19 -11.23 -21.19
CA GLU A 17 21.65 -10.35 -20.10
C GLU A 17 22.26 -11.13 -18.94
N LEU A 18 21.78 -12.36 -18.64
CA LEU A 18 22.43 -13.27 -17.70
C LEU A 18 23.85 -13.64 -18.17
N GLN A 19 24.00 -14.01 -19.44
CA GLN A 19 25.28 -14.36 -20.01
C GLN A 19 26.27 -13.19 -19.96
N LEU A 20 25.81 -11.93 -20.16
CA LEU A 20 26.65 -10.73 -20.02
C LEU A 20 27.20 -10.57 -18.59
N ARG A 21 26.49 -11.08 -17.57
CA ARG A 21 26.92 -11.10 -16.17
C ARG A 21 27.71 -12.37 -15.79
N GLY A 22 27.85 -13.33 -16.71
CA GLY A 22 28.47 -14.62 -16.44
C GLY A 22 27.64 -15.51 -15.50
N TRP A 23 26.31 -15.37 -15.52
CA TRP A 23 25.41 -16.15 -14.69
C TRP A 23 24.74 -17.27 -15.49
N ASP A 24 24.91 -18.50 -15.03
CA ASP A 24 24.26 -19.68 -15.61
C ASP A 24 22.97 -20.07 -14.87
N GLU A 25 22.86 -19.65 -13.62
CA GLU A 25 21.73 -19.92 -12.74
C GLU A 25 21.28 -18.65 -12.01
N LEU A 26 20.00 -18.59 -11.64
CA LEU A 26 19.37 -17.53 -10.86
C LEU A 26 18.93 -18.06 -9.50
N ASP A 27 19.10 -17.26 -8.46
CA ASP A 27 18.58 -17.54 -7.12
C ASP A 27 17.11 -17.15 -7.00
N VAL A 28 16.74 -15.95 -7.53
CA VAL A 28 15.39 -15.41 -7.46
C VAL A 28 14.98 -14.83 -8.81
N ILE A 29 13.72 -15.10 -9.22
CA ILE A 29 13.11 -14.47 -10.39
C ILE A 29 11.87 -13.71 -9.93
N ILE A 30 11.86 -12.39 -10.18
CA ILE A 30 10.78 -11.48 -9.80
C ILE A 30 9.85 -11.25 -10.98
N PHE A 31 8.57 -11.62 -10.85
CA PHE A 31 7.51 -11.31 -11.80
C PHE A 31 6.76 -10.05 -11.37
N SER A 32 6.68 -9.05 -12.24
CA SER A 32 6.06 -7.76 -11.95
C SER A 32 4.98 -7.41 -12.96
N GLY A 33 3.85 -6.89 -12.48
CA GLY A 33 2.81 -6.31 -13.33
C GLY A 33 3.19 -4.95 -13.94
N ASP A 34 4.21 -4.27 -13.41
CA ASP A 34 4.73 -3.00 -13.93
C ASP A 34 5.85 -3.22 -14.96
N ALA A 35 6.05 -2.24 -15.84
CA ALA A 35 7.29 -2.11 -16.59
C ALA A 35 8.50 -1.98 -15.64
N TYR A 36 9.66 -2.49 -16.04
CA TYR A 36 10.86 -2.39 -15.21
C TYR A 36 11.49 -1.00 -15.33
N ILE A 37 11.35 -0.25 -14.25
CA ILE A 37 12.02 1.02 -14.01
C ILE A 37 12.92 0.81 -12.81
N ASP A 38 14.22 1.00 -12.98
CA ASP A 38 15.20 0.82 -11.92
C ASP A 38 15.30 2.07 -11.06
N HIS A 39 14.34 2.21 -10.16
CA HIS A 39 14.15 3.41 -9.34
C HIS A 39 13.58 3.01 -7.95
N PRO A 40 13.99 3.66 -6.85
CA PRO A 40 13.54 3.32 -5.49
C PRO A 40 12.05 3.55 -5.23
N ALA A 41 11.30 4.13 -6.17
CA ALA A 41 9.85 4.23 -6.11
C ALA A 41 9.12 2.98 -6.64
N PHE A 42 9.84 2.02 -7.23
CA PHE A 42 9.27 0.79 -7.81
C PHE A 42 9.66 -0.44 -7.00
N GLY A 43 8.67 -1.09 -6.38
CA GLY A 43 8.91 -2.20 -5.45
C GLY A 43 9.71 -3.36 -6.05
N ALA A 44 9.46 -3.75 -7.32
CA ALA A 44 10.22 -4.82 -7.96
C ALA A 44 11.72 -4.48 -8.09
N ALA A 45 12.06 -3.22 -8.41
CA ALA A 45 13.44 -2.75 -8.46
C ALA A 45 14.07 -2.76 -7.06
N VAL A 46 13.36 -2.24 -6.05
CA VAL A 46 13.85 -2.22 -4.66
C VAL A 46 14.16 -3.62 -4.16
N ILE A 47 13.20 -4.54 -4.27
CA ILE A 47 13.37 -5.94 -3.82
C ILE A 47 14.51 -6.63 -4.59
N GLY A 48 14.58 -6.41 -5.90
CA GLY A 48 15.67 -6.99 -6.71
C GLY A 48 17.05 -6.46 -6.32
N ARG A 49 17.17 -5.14 -6.08
CA ARG A 49 18.44 -4.53 -5.67
C ARG A 49 18.85 -4.92 -4.26
N VAL A 50 17.91 -5.05 -3.34
CA VAL A 50 18.18 -5.52 -1.97
C VAL A 50 18.70 -6.96 -1.99
N LEU A 51 18.08 -7.86 -2.73
CA LEU A 51 18.54 -9.24 -2.89
C LEU A 51 19.89 -9.31 -3.62
N GLU A 52 20.11 -8.51 -4.68
CA GLU A 52 21.40 -8.43 -5.39
C GLU A 52 22.51 -7.95 -4.43
N HIS A 53 22.22 -6.96 -3.59
CA HIS A 53 23.17 -6.45 -2.59
C HIS A 53 23.50 -7.51 -1.52
N ALA A 54 22.54 -8.36 -1.17
CA ALA A 54 22.74 -9.50 -0.29
C ALA A 54 23.53 -10.66 -0.94
N GLY A 55 23.92 -10.53 -2.23
CA GLY A 55 24.76 -11.50 -2.94
C GLY A 55 23.99 -12.50 -3.81
N TYR A 56 22.66 -12.39 -3.90
CA TYR A 56 21.83 -13.28 -4.71
C TYR A 56 21.78 -12.87 -6.18
N LYS A 57 21.73 -13.85 -7.08
CA LYS A 57 21.56 -13.65 -8.53
C LYS A 57 20.07 -13.48 -8.84
N VAL A 58 19.68 -12.26 -9.17
CA VAL A 58 18.26 -11.87 -9.31
C VAL A 58 17.96 -11.41 -10.73
N ALA A 59 16.82 -11.84 -11.26
CA ALA A 59 16.27 -11.34 -12.53
C ALA A 59 14.85 -10.82 -12.36
N ILE A 60 14.45 -9.88 -13.23
CA ILE A 60 13.07 -9.36 -13.28
C ILE A 60 12.42 -9.76 -14.61
N VAL A 61 11.21 -10.31 -14.53
CA VAL A 61 10.31 -10.53 -15.67
C VAL A 61 9.17 -9.50 -15.57
N PRO A 62 9.33 -8.33 -16.22
CA PRO A 62 8.30 -7.29 -16.18
C PRO A 62 7.23 -7.57 -17.21
N GLN A 63 5.97 -7.49 -16.80
CA GLN A 63 4.78 -7.61 -17.63
C GLN A 63 4.82 -8.85 -18.56
N PRO A 64 4.94 -10.09 -17.99
CA PRO A 64 4.95 -11.30 -18.81
C PRO A 64 3.63 -11.45 -19.58
N ASP A 65 3.69 -11.99 -20.79
CA ASP A 65 2.47 -12.36 -21.53
C ASP A 65 1.80 -13.56 -20.88
N TRP A 66 0.69 -13.28 -20.20
CA TRP A 66 -0.11 -14.25 -19.46
C TRP A 66 -1.21 -14.93 -20.30
N ARG A 67 -1.43 -14.47 -21.54
CA ARG A 67 -2.52 -14.95 -22.42
C ARG A 67 -2.08 -16.06 -23.38
N GLY A 68 -0.78 -16.10 -23.68
CA GLY A 68 -0.25 -16.99 -24.71
C GLY A 68 0.22 -18.33 -24.19
N ASP A 69 1.32 -18.80 -24.72
CA ASP A 69 1.98 -20.07 -24.40
C ASP A 69 2.89 -20.03 -23.17
N HIS A 70 2.78 -18.99 -22.37
CA HIS A 70 3.54 -18.74 -21.13
C HIS A 70 5.07 -18.75 -21.31
N ARG A 71 5.58 -18.49 -22.53
CA ARG A 71 7.02 -18.41 -22.80
C ARG A 71 7.76 -17.43 -21.87
N ASP A 72 7.13 -16.31 -21.51
CA ASP A 72 7.71 -15.34 -20.61
C ASP A 72 7.92 -15.89 -19.19
N PHE A 73 7.09 -16.85 -18.76
CA PHE A 73 7.22 -17.51 -17.45
C PHE A 73 8.30 -18.60 -17.43
N THR A 74 8.71 -19.11 -18.59
CA THR A 74 9.70 -20.18 -18.72
C THR A 74 11.05 -19.71 -19.28
N LYS A 75 11.11 -18.51 -19.87
CA LYS A 75 12.30 -18.02 -20.59
C LYS A 75 13.59 -17.95 -19.77
N LEU A 76 13.50 -17.75 -18.44
CA LEU A 76 14.66 -17.69 -17.55
C LEU A 76 14.91 -19.01 -16.80
N GLY A 77 14.01 -20.00 -16.92
CA GLY A 77 14.10 -21.28 -16.22
C GLY A 77 13.55 -21.22 -14.79
N LYS A 78 13.92 -22.22 -13.98
CA LYS A 78 13.56 -22.33 -12.57
C LYS A 78 14.64 -21.67 -11.70
N PRO A 79 14.30 -20.78 -10.76
CA PRO A 79 15.27 -20.26 -9.81
C PRO A 79 15.68 -21.31 -8.78
N ARG A 80 16.86 -21.15 -8.21
CA ARG A 80 17.38 -22.04 -7.17
C ARG A 80 16.58 -21.91 -5.85
N LEU A 81 16.16 -20.70 -5.47
CA LEU A 81 15.47 -20.45 -4.21
C LEU A 81 13.96 -20.29 -4.40
N PHE A 82 13.51 -19.23 -5.05
CA PHE A 82 12.06 -18.98 -5.19
C PHE A 82 11.70 -18.06 -6.36
N PHE A 83 10.44 -18.13 -6.77
CA PHE A 83 9.78 -17.11 -7.57
C PHE A 83 9.18 -16.04 -6.65
N ALA A 84 9.43 -14.76 -6.95
CA ALA A 84 8.79 -13.63 -6.28
C ALA A 84 7.78 -12.96 -7.23
N ILE A 85 6.61 -12.58 -6.71
CA ILE A 85 5.53 -12.03 -7.55
C ILE A 85 4.95 -10.78 -6.92
N THR A 86 4.74 -9.74 -7.74
CA THR A 86 4.03 -8.52 -7.36
C THR A 86 3.15 -8.03 -8.50
N ALA A 87 1.99 -7.45 -8.17
CA ALA A 87 1.16 -6.74 -9.15
C ALA A 87 1.79 -5.43 -9.63
N GLY A 88 2.84 -4.96 -8.94
CA GLY A 88 3.49 -3.67 -9.18
C GLY A 88 3.15 -2.64 -8.11
N SER A 89 3.32 -1.36 -8.45
CA SER A 89 3.16 -0.22 -7.54
C SER A 89 1.70 0.03 -7.13
N MET A 90 0.75 -0.50 -7.89
CA MET A 90 -0.68 -0.42 -7.60
C MET A 90 -1.36 -1.78 -7.61
N ASP A 91 -2.44 -1.89 -6.85
CA ASP A 91 -3.39 -2.99 -6.96
C ASP A 91 -3.96 -3.06 -8.39
N SER A 92 -3.92 -4.25 -9.01
CA SER A 92 -4.32 -4.42 -10.41
C SER A 92 -5.76 -4.02 -10.67
N MET A 93 -6.68 -4.35 -9.75
CA MET A 93 -8.10 -4.05 -9.90
C MET A 93 -8.38 -2.54 -9.75
N VAL A 94 -7.69 -1.87 -8.80
CA VAL A 94 -7.78 -0.41 -8.63
C VAL A 94 -7.17 0.32 -9.84
N ASN A 95 -6.12 -0.23 -10.41
CA ASN A 95 -5.48 0.32 -11.60
C ASN A 95 -6.33 0.17 -12.86
N HIS A 96 -6.98 -0.99 -13.04
CA HIS A 96 -7.77 -1.29 -14.23
C HIS A 96 -9.15 -0.62 -14.25
N TYR A 97 -9.78 -0.46 -13.09
CA TYR A 97 -11.17 -0.05 -13.02
C TYR A 97 -11.38 1.26 -12.26
N THR A 98 -12.36 2.02 -12.71
CA THR A 98 -12.88 3.16 -11.96
C THR A 98 -13.77 2.69 -10.81
N ALA A 99 -14.12 3.62 -9.88
CA ALA A 99 -15.09 3.34 -8.81
C ALA A 99 -16.48 2.87 -9.33
N ALA A 100 -16.83 3.19 -10.56
CA ALA A 100 -18.05 2.72 -11.23
C ALA A 100 -17.86 1.39 -11.99
N LYS A 101 -16.77 0.66 -11.71
CA LYS A 101 -16.39 -0.61 -12.36
C LYS A 101 -16.24 -0.52 -13.89
N ARG A 102 -15.88 0.65 -14.42
CA ARG A 102 -15.56 0.81 -15.84
C ARG A 102 -14.09 0.59 -16.06
N LEU A 103 -13.74 -0.19 -17.07
CA LEU A 103 -12.36 -0.40 -17.48
C LEU A 103 -11.74 0.96 -17.88
N ARG A 104 -10.52 1.23 -17.42
CA ARG A 104 -9.72 2.39 -17.83
C ARG A 104 -9.10 2.14 -19.20
N SER A 105 -8.89 3.20 -19.96
CA SER A 105 -8.28 3.15 -21.29
C SER A 105 -6.75 3.13 -21.23
N ASP A 106 -6.17 3.47 -20.10
CA ASP A 106 -4.74 3.68 -19.91
C ASP A 106 -4.23 3.03 -18.61
N ASP A 107 -2.96 2.65 -18.62
CA ASP A 107 -2.20 2.17 -17.47
C ASP A 107 -0.87 2.93 -17.40
N ALA A 108 -0.71 3.81 -16.42
CA ALA A 108 0.48 4.65 -16.29
C ALA A 108 1.79 3.86 -16.09
N TYR A 109 1.71 2.61 -15.64
CA TYR A 109 2.87 1.76 -15.35
C TYR A 109 3.31 0.89 -16.52
N THR A 110 2.76 1.13 -17.70
CA THR A 110 3.08 0.39 -18.92
C THR A 110 3.70 1.32 -19.98
N PRO A 111 4.49 0.75 -20.91
CA PRO A 111 4.98 1.53 -22.05
C PRO A 111 3.83 2.12 -22.86
N GLU A 112 3.95 3.39 -23.23
CA GLU A 112 2.94 4.19 -23.95
C GLU A 112 1.58 4.27 -23.22
N GLY A 113 1.55 4.02 -21.91
CA GLY A 113 0.30 4.01 -21.15
C GLY A 113 -0.69 2.92 -21.56
N LYS A 114 -0.26 1.88 -22.26
CA LYS A 114 -1.12 0.86 -22.85
C LYS A 114 -1.82 0.01 -21.80
N ALA A 115 -3.15 0.10 -21.71
CA ALA A 115 -3.94 -0.76 -20.83
C ALA A 115 -3.92 -2.24 -21.23
N GLY A 116 -4.16 -3.13 -20.25
CA GLY A 116 -4.32 -4.57 -20.48
C GLY A 116 -3.00 -5.34 -20.62
N MET A 117 -1.86 -4.77 -20.24
CA MET A 117 -0.58 -5.49 -20.21
C MET A 117 -0.46 -6.40 -18.99
N ARG A 118 -1.09 -6.06 -17.88
CA ARG A 118 -1.23 -6.95 -16.72
C ARG A 118 -2.63 -7.58 -16.66
N PRO A 119 -2.83 -8.76 -16.05
CA PRO A 119 -4.15 -9.36 -15.83
C PRO A 119 -4.89 -8.69 -14.66
N ASP A 120 -6.19 -8.91 -14.60
CA ASP A 120 -6.97 -8.75 -13.39
C ASP A 120 -6.45 -9.72 -12.33
N TYR A 121 -6.44 -9.30 -11.05
CA TYR A 121 -5.85 -10.07 -9.95
C TYR A 121 -4.46 -10.59 -10.30
N CYS A 122 -3.59 -9.67 -10.70
CA CYS A 122 -2.29 -9.94 -11.30
C CYS A 122 -1.45 -10.94 -10.47
N THR A 123 -1.38 -10.74 -9.16
CA THR A 123 -0.63 -11.61 -8.24
C THR A 123 -1.17 -13.05 -8.26
N ILE A 124 -2.50 -13.23 -8.25
CA ILE A 124 -3.14 -14.54 -8.30
C ILE A 124 -2.86 -15.22 -9.65
N THR A 125 -3.05 -14.47 -10.74
CA THR A 125 -2.89 -15.01 -12.10
C THR A 125 -1.46 -15.48 -12.35
N TYR A 126 -0.45 -14.66 -12.01
CA TYR A 126 0.95 -15.03 -12.20
C TYR A 126 1.37 -16.19 -11.31
N SER A 127 0.91 -16.22 -10.05
CA SER A 127 1.19 -17.30 -9.12
C SER A 127 0.62 -18.64 -9.59
N ASN A 128 -0.63 -18.65 -10.06
CA ASN A 128 -1.25 -19.88 -10.56
C ASN A 128 -0.54 -20.43 -11.82
N ILE A 129 -0.14 -19.56 -12.75
CA ILE A 129 0.66 -19.96 -13.92
C ILE A 129 2.00 -20.58 -13.48
N LEU A 130 2.70 -19.96 -12.55
CA LEU A 130 3.98 -20.48 -12.05
C LEU A 130 3.81 -21.78 -11.27
N ARG A 131 2.74 -21.90 -10.47
CA ARG A 131 2.42 -23.16 -9.76
C ARG A 131 2.12 -24.33 -10.71
N GLU A 132 1.45 -24.04 -11.83
CA GLU A 132 1.21 -25.04 -12.87
C GLU A 132 2.49 -25.48 -13.60
N LEU A 133 3.35 -24.50 -13.95
CA LEU A 133 4.60 -24.77 -14.68
C LEU A 133 5.69 -25.36 -13.76
N TYR A 134 5.70 -25.00 -12.47
CA TYR A 134 6.72 -25.38 -11.51
C TYR A 134 6.08 -25.78 -10.17
N PRO A 135 5.43 -26.97 -10.09
CA PRO A 135 4.64 -27.39 -8.93
C PRO A 135 5.42 -27.39 -7.60
N ASP A 136 6.72 -27.72 -7.66
CA ASP A 136 7.57 -27.90 -6.47
C ASP A 136 8.41 -26.66 -6.12
N SER A 137 8.20 -25.54 -6.81
CA SER A 137 8.96 -24.32 -6.53
C SER A 137 8.30 -23.52 -5.42
N LEU A 138 9.14 -22.89 -4.58
CA LEU A 138 8.67 -21.93 -3.61
C LEU A 138 8.19 -20.67 -4.34
N ILE A 139 6.99 -20.22 -4.01
CA ILE A 139 6.38 -19.00 -4.56
C ILE A 139 6.13 -18.02 -3.43
N VAL A 140 6.77 -16.86 -3.51
CA VAL A 140 6.64 -15.75 -2.57
C VAL A 140 5.87 -14.62 -3.25
N ILE A 141 4.75 -14.20 -2.68
CA ILE A 141 3.97 -13.06 -3.18
C ILE A 141 4.14 -11.85 -2.28
N GLY A 142 4.08 -10.64 -2.87
CA GLY A 142 4.23 -9.40 -2.10
C GLY A 142 3.68 -8.17 -2.82
N GLY A 143 4.00 -7.00 -2.28
CA GLY A 143 3.49 -5.72 -2.76
C GLY A 143 2.08 -5.40 -2.24
N ILE A 144 1.51 -4.28 -2.69
CA ILE A 144 0.26 -3.74 -2.13
C ILE A 144 -0.93 -4.67 -2.35
N GLU A 145 -1.05 -5.31 -3.52
CA GLU A 145 -2.17 -6.20 -3.84
C GLU A 145 -2.22 -7.41 -2.89
N ALA A 146 -1.08 -8.06 -2.67
CA ALA A 146 -0.97 -9.17 -1.74
C ALA A 146 -1.17 -8.72 -0.29
N SER A 147 -0.51 -7.65 0.13
CA SER A 147 -0.61 -7.11 1.50
C SER A 147 -2.04 -6.81 1.92
N MET A 148 -2.83 -6.22 1.02
CA MET A 148 -4.22 -5.84 1.32
C MET A 148 -5.20 -7.02 1.27
N ARG A 149 -4.75 -8.21 0.85
CA ARG A 149 -5.55 -9.43 0.75
C ARG A 149 -5.02 -10.59 1.61
N ARG A 150 -4.15 -10.31 2.59
CA ARG A 150 -3.50 -11.34 3.42
C ARG A 150 -4.44 -12.13 4.33
N LEU A 151 -5.63 -11.59 4.62
CA LEU A 151 -6.69 -12.23 5.41
C LEU A 151 -8.02 -12.15 4.65
N THR A 152 -9.10 -12.68 5.23
CA THR A 152 -10.46 -12.53 4.68
C THR A 152 -10.76 -11.07 4.42
N HIS A 153 -11.14 -10.76 3.18
CA HIS A 153 -11.36 -9.38 2.73
C HIS A 153 -12.57 -9.29 1.80
N TYR A 154 -13.18 -8.10 1.76
CA TYR A 154 -14.22 -7.81 0.77
C TYR A 154 -13.60 -7.42 -0.55
N ASP A 155 -13.95 -8.16 -1.59
CA ASP A 155 -13.62 -7.82 -2.97
C ASP A 155 -14.77 -7.03 -3.62
N TYR A 156 -14.48 -5.79 -3.96
CA TYR A 156 -15.45 -4.86 -4.51
C TYR A 156 -15.97 -5.28 -5.88
N TRP A 157 -15.09 -5.84 -6.72
CA TRP A 157 -15.43 -6.14 -8.12
C TRP A 157 -16.33 -7.36 -8.25
N SER A 158 -16.08 -8.42 -7.49
CA SER A 158 -16.96 -9.59 -7.39
C SER A 158 -18.13 -9.40 -6.41
N ASN A 159 -18.09 -8.37 -5.56
CA ASN A 159 -19.05 -8.08 -4.50
C ASN A 159 -19.21 -9.24 -3.50
N THR A 160 -18.11 -9.91 -3.16
CA THR A 160 -18.08 -11.05 -2.24
C THR A 160 -16.96 -10.91 -1.22
N LEU A 161 -17.06 -11.62 -0.10
CA LEU A 161 -15.90 -11.89 0.75
C LEU A 161 -15.05 -12.98 0.10
N LYS A 162 -13.74 -12.72 0.00
CA LYS A 162 -12.72 -13.65 -0.44
C LYS A 162 -11.89 -14.11 0.74
N PRO A 163 -11.36 -15.35 0.73
CA PRO A 163 -10.37 -15.79 1.71
C PRO A 163 -9.06 -15.02 1.55
N SER A 164 -8.04 -15.39 2.32
CA SER A 164 -6.68 -14.89 2.08
C SER A 164 -6.25 -15.14 0.64
N ILE A 165 -5.50 -14.21 0.06
CA ILE A 165 -4.93 -14.36 -1.29
C ILE A 165 -4.01 -15.59 -1.40
N LEU A 166 -3.45 -16.09 -0.29
CA LEU A 166 -2.67 -17.34 -0.27
C LEU A 166 -3.49 -18.54 -0.77
N VAL A 167 -4.79 -18.59 -0.43
CA VAL A 167 -5.69 -19.65 -0.89
C VAL A 167 -5.90 -19.57 -2.41
N ASP A 168 -6.24 -18.39 -2.92
CA ASP A 168 -6.58 -18.19 -4.33
C ASP A 168 -5.33 -18.26 -5.24
N SER A 169 -4.17 -17.81 -4.74
CA SER A 169 -2.90 -17.78 -5.49
C SER A 169 -2.11 -19.07 -5.42
N LYS A 170 -2.39 -19.93 -4.43
CA LYS A 170 -1.58 -21.13 -4.12
C LYS A 170 -0.11 -20.81 -3.88
N ALA A 171 0.19 -19.59 -3.46
CA ALA A 171 1.54 -19.19 -3.05
C ALA A 171 1.86 -19.77 -1.66
N ASP A 172 3.13 -19.98 -1.40
CA ASP A 172 3.59 -20.57 -0.13
C ASP A 172 3.72 -19.52 0.96
N VAL A 173 4.24 -18.33 0.59
CA VAL A 173 4.53 -17.23 1.52
C VAL A 173 4.05 -15.91 0.94
N LEU A 174 3.48 -15.08 1.80
CA LEU A 174 3.14 -13.70 1.50
C LEU A 174 3.97 -12.75 2.36
N VAL A 175 4.71 -11.86 1.73
CA VAL A 175 5.40 -10.74 2.38
C VAL A 175 4.49 -9.51 2.32
N TYR A 176 4.05 -9.01 3.47
CA TYR A 176 3.21 -7.82 3.51
C TYR A 176 3.98 -6.57 3.93
N GLY A 177 3.47 -5.41 3.53
CA GLY A 177 4.12 -4.14 3.83
C GLY A 177 5.37 -3.90 2.99
N MET A 178 6.37 -3.27 3.61
CA MET A 178 7.68 -3.01 3.00
C MET A 178 8.56 -4.23 3.21
N GLY A 179 8.91 -4.91 2.12
CA GLY A 179 9.40 -6.30 2.14
C GLY A 179 10.93 -6.48 2.11
N GLU A 180 11.71 -5.42 2.28
CA GLU A 180 13.17 -5.45 2.05
C GLU A 180 13.92 -6.41 2.96
N LYS A 181 13.59 -6.43 4.27
CA LYS A 181 14.24 -7.34 5.24
C LYS A 181 13.78 -8.78 5.03
N GLN A 182 12.47 -8.97 4.91
CA GLN A 182 11.85 -10.29 4.83
C GLN A 182 12.33 -11.10 3.63
N VAL A 183 12.48 -10.47 2.48
CA VAL A 183 12.91 -11.20 1.27
C VAL A 183 14.34 -11.71 1.38
N VAL A 184 15.21 -11.00 2.08
CA VAL A 184 16.58 -11.44 2.36
C VAL A 184 16.56 -12.59 3.38
N GLU A 185 15.82 -12.45 4.47
CA GLU A 185 15.71 -13.51 5.49
C GLU A 185 15.06 -14.79 4.92
N ILE A 186 14.06 -14.66 4.04
CA ILE A 186 13.50 -15.81 3.32
C ILE A 186 14.57 -16.45 2.42
N ALA A 187 15.34 -15.63 1.66
CA ALA A 187 16.40 -16.15 0.81
C ALA A 187 17.47 -16.88 1.61
N ASP A 188 17.94 -16.29 2.72
CA ASP A 188 18.92 -16.88 3.62
C ASP A 188 18.42 -18.18 4.27
N ALA A 189 17.15 -18.21 4.71
CA ALA A 189 16.57 -19.40 5.32
C ALA A 189 16.45 -20.56 4.32
N VAL A 190 16.00 -20.27 3.10
CA VAL A 190 15.87 -21.28 2.03
C VAL A 190 17.25 -21.76 1.56
N ASP A 191 18.24 -20.85 1.47
CA ASP A 191 19.59 -21.19 1.06
C ASP A 191 20.29 -22.09 2.09
N ARG A 192 20.19 -21.77 3.40
CA ARG A 192 20.70 -22.65 4.47
C ARG A 192 20.09 -24.04 4.39
N CYS A 193 18.78 -24.17 4.22
CA CYS A 193 18.12 -25.47 4.08
C CYS A 193 18.60 -26.26 2.85
N ALA A 194 18.99 -25.60 1.77
CA ALA A 194 19.54 -26.25 0.59
C ALA A 194 20.98 -26.77 0.82
N VAL A 195 21.81 -25.97 1.52
CA VAL A 195 23.20 -26.33 1.86
C VAL A 195 23.23 -27.51 2.84
N ASP A 196 22.38 -27.52 3.86
CA ASP A 196 22.31 -28.60 4.86
C ASP A 196 21.93 -29.93 4.22
N ARG A 197 21.02 -29.94 3.23
CA ARG A 197 20.71 -31.16 2.45
C ARG A 197 21.90 -31.65 1.66
N CYS A 198 22.64 -30.80 0.97
CA CYS A 198 23.83 -31.18 0.24
C CYS A 198 24.93 -31.70 1.17
N ALA A 199 25.01 -31.23 2.41
CA ALA A 199 25.94 -31.73 3.41
C ALA A 199 25.52 -33.11 3.94
N VAL A 200 24.23 -33.34 4.18
CA VAL A 200 23.69 -34.66 4.60
C VAL A 200 23.86 -35.68 3.48
N ASP A 201 23.60 -35.33 2.22
CA ASP A 201 23.78 -36.20 1.07
C ASP A 201 25.25 -36.58 0.84
N ARG A 202 26.21 -35.72 1.19
CA ARG A 202 27.65 -36.02 1.12
C ARG A 202 28.15 -36.94 2.26
N VAL A 203 27.49 -36.90 3.41
CA VAL A 203 27.84 -37.77 4.57
C VAL A 203 27.12 -39.13 4.48
N ALA A 204 26.01 -39.24 3.76
CA ALA A 204 25.20 -40.44 3.61
C ALA A 204 25.65 -41.36 2.45
N VAL A 205 26.95 -41.38 2.10
CA VAL A 205 27.52 -42.36 1.17
C VAL A 205 27.84 -43.69 1.89
N ASP A 206 26.98 -44.15 2.78
CA ASP A 206 26.94 -45.52 3.21
C ASP A 206 25.54 -46.14 3.02
N ARG A 207 25.52 -47.10 2.14
CA ARG A 207 24.48 -47.85 1.48
C ARG A 207 23.36 -48.40 2.39
N VAL A 208 22.36 -47.66 2.80
CA VAL A 208 21.04 -48.24 3.19
C VAL A 208 19.88 -47.21 3.20
N ALA A 209 20.11 -45.95 2.89
CA ALA A 209 19.08 -44.89 2.99
C ALA A 209 18.54 -44.37 1.65
N VAL A 210 18.72 -45.07 0.53
CA VAL A 210 18.33 -44.61 -0.83
C VAL A 210 16.83 -44.69 -1.07
N ASP A 211 16.05 -45.41 -0.26
CA ASP A 211 14.61 -45.61 -0.49
C ASP A 211 13.67 -44.69 0.30
N ARG A 212 14.19 -43.68 1.05
CA ARG A 212 13.35 -42.70 1.78
C ARG A 212 13.45 -41.28 1.33
N CYS A 213 14.28 -40.97 0.33
CA CYS A 213 14.44 -39.61 -0.23
C CYS A 213 13.63 -39.36 -1.50
N ALA A 214 12.84 -40.31 -1.98
CA ALA A 214 11.98 -40.20 -3.16
C ALA A 214 10.52 -40.08 -2.76
N VAL A 215 10.17 -39.21 -1.83
CA VAL A 215 8.79 -38.92 -1.50
C VAL A 215 8.60 -37.45 -1.20
N ASP A 216 7.77 -36.85 -2.05
CA ASP A 216 6.80 -35.80 -1.77
C ASP A 216 7.29 -34.50 -1.18
N ARG A 217 7.02 -33.45 -1.95
CA ARG A 217 6.98 -32.01 -1.62
C ARG A 217 7.74 -31.60 -0.36
N PRO A 218 8.70 -30.71 -0.46
CA PRO A 218 9.40 -30.20 0.71
C PRO A 218 8.54 -29.18 1.52
N GLU A 219 7.25 -29.45 1.66
CA GLU A 219 6.29 -28.53 2.30
C GLU A 219 6.57 -28.35 3.80
N GLY A 220 6.84 -29.38 4.55
CA GLY A 220 7.00 -29.28 6.00
C GLY A 220 8.31 -28.61 6.47
N LEU A 221 9.42 -28.83 5.75
CA LEU A 221 10.72 -28.31 6.19
C LEU A 221 10.98 -26.85 5.78
N LYS A 222 10.39 -26.42 4.66
CA LYS A 222 10.56 -25.04 4.16
C LYS A 222 9.74 -24.02 4.95
N ILE A 223 8.54 -24.39 5.39
CA ILE A 223 7.66 -23.49 6.15
C ILE A 223 8.17 -23.32 7.57
N ALA A 224 8.59 -24.41 8.24
CA ALA A 224 9.13 -24.35 9.59
C ALA A 224 10.34 -23.40 9.74
N ALA A 225 11.19 -23.30 8.70
CA ALA A 225 12.32 -22.35 8.70
C ALA A 225 11.90 -20.88 8.52
N LEU A 226 10.65 -20.62 8.10
CA LEU A 226 10.12 -19.29 7.82
C LEU A 226 9.16 -18.78 8.90
N GLU A 227 8.67 -19.65 9.79
CA GLU A 227 7.63 -19.34 10.79
C GLU A 227 8.03 -18.22 11.75
N GLU A 228 9.31 -18.02 12.00
CA GLU A 228 9.82 -16.99 12.90
C GLU A 228 10.06 -15.63 12.21
N ILE A 229 10.02 -15.59 10.87
CA ILE A 229 10.25 -14.34 10.12
C ILE A 229 9.09 -13.39 10.35
N PRO A 230 9.32 -12.18 10.88
CA PRO A 230 8.26 -11.19 11.03
C PRO A 230 7.70 -10.72 9.67
N GLN A 231 6.49 -10.16 9.71
CA GLN A 231 5.85 -9.49 8.56
C GLN A 231 5.63 -10.39 7.34
N ILE A 232 5.49 -11.70 7.58
CA ILE A 232 5.01 -12.65 6.57
C ILE A 232 3.65 -13.21 6.93
N ALA A 233 2.99 -13.81 5.94
CA ALA A 233 1.84 -14.69 6.15
C ALA A 233 2.03 -15.98 5.39
N TYR A 234 1.53 -17.08 5.95
CA TYR A 234 1.63 -18.43 5.40
C TYR A 234 0.44 -19.27 5.83
N MET A 235 0.30 -20.47 5.26
CA MET A 235 -0.78 -21.39 5.59
C MET A 235 -0.21 -22.62 6.31
N VAL A 236 -0.94 -23.11 7.32
CA VAL A 236 -0.62 -24.34 8.07
C VAL A 236 -1.85 -25.22 8.19
N ASP A 237 -1.62 -26.52 8.29
CA ASP A 237 -2.68 -27.48 8.59
C ASP A 237 -2.97 -27.56 10.10
N GLY A 238 -4.19 -27.95 10.47
CA GLY A 238 -4.62 -27.99 11.87
C GLY A 238 -3.81 -28.91 12.78
N VAL A 239 -3.10 -29.90 12.23
CA VAL A 239 -2.22 -30.82 12.97
C VAL A 239 -0.90 -30.16 13.37
N GLU A 240 -0.35 -29.33 12.52
CA GLU A 240 0.90 -28.57 12.80
C GLU A 240 0.68 -27.50 13.85
N LEU A 241 -0.47 -26.85 13.79
CA LEU A 241 -0.85 -25.81 14.75
C LEU A 241 -0.97 -26.34 16.19
N SER A 242 -1.44 -27.57 16.38
CA SER A 242 -1.55 -28.20 17.70
C SER A 242 -0.19 -28.64 18.29
N ARG A 243 0.84 -28.76 17.45
CA ARG A 243 2.20 -29.14 17.87
C ARG A 243 3.04 -27.97 18.34
N SER A 244 2.68 -26.73 17.92
CA SER A 244 3.44 -25.52 18.27
C SER A 244 3.26 -25.06 19.72
N GLY A 245 2.40 -25.71 20.53
CA GLY A 245 2.20 -25.41 21.96
C GLY A 245 1.65 -24.01 22.25
N VAL A 246 1.08 -23.33 21.26
CA VAL A 246 0.56 -21.97 21.39
C VAL A 246 -0.73 -21.96 22.20
N GLU A 247 -0.72 -21.35 23.39
CA GLU A 247 -1.94 -21.08 24.16
C GLU A 247 -2.79 -20.02 23.47
N TRP A 248 -4.02 -20.38 23.14
CA TRP A 248 -4.98 -19.54 22.40
C TRP A 248 -5.81 -18.66 23.33
N SER A 249 -5.71 -17.35 23.17
CA SER A 249 -6.74 -16.44 23.68
C SER A 249 -7.86 -16.28 22.65
N ARG A 250 -9.04 -16.86 22.88
CA ARG A 250 -10.25 -16.51 22.13
C ARG A 250 -10.59 -15.05 22.43
N SER A 251 -10.68 -14.21 21.43
CA SER A 251 -11.19 -12.84 21.56
C SER A 251 -12.72 -12.90 21.74
N GLY A 252 -13.16 -13.38 22.90
CA GLY A 252 -14.54 -13.30 23.34
C GLY A 252 -14.76 -11.99 24.06
N VAL A 253 -15.25 -10.96 23.38
CA VAL A 253 -15.93 -9.84 24.04
C VAL A 253 -17.32 -10.34 24.41
N GLU A 254 -17.48 -10.85 25.61
CA GLU A 254 -18.81 -11.00 26.21
C GLU A 254 -19.38 -9.61 26.46
N LEU A 255 -20.32 -9.21 25.63
CA LEU A 255 -21.20 -8.07 25.91
C LEU A 255 -22.20 -8.53 26.94
N SER A 256 -21.98 -8.20 28.22
CA SER A 256 -23.03 -8.31 29.25
C SER A 256 -24.16 -7.33 28.89
N SER A 257 -25.30 -7.87 28.52
CA SER A 257 -26.55 -7.14 28.42
C SER A 257 -27.06 -6.83 29.83
N SER A 258 -26.69 -5.70 30.39
CA SER A 258 -27.40 -5.08 31.50
C SER A 258 -27.84 -3.69 31.07
N GLY A 259 -29.16 -3.54 30.91
CA GLY A 259 -29.77 -2.25 30.68
C GLY A 259 -29.56 -1.30 31.85
N VAL A 260 -29.22 -0.07 31.54
CA VAL A 260 -29.45 1.08 32.43
C VAL A 260 -29.79 2.30 31.58
N GLU A 261 -30.87 2.93 31.96
CA GLU A 261 -31.39 4.20 31.47
C GLU A 261 -30.45 5.38 31.77
N GLY A 262 -30.41 6.30 30.85
CA GLY A 262 -30.12 7.73 30.93
C GLY A 262 -29.12 8.26 31.94
N SER A 263 -27.98 8.77 31.43
CA SER A 263 -27.41 10.07 31.87
C SER A 263 -26.18 10.41 31.03
N SER A 264 -26.14 11.67 30.61
CA SER A 264 -24.99 12.34 29.97
C SER A 264 -23.76 12.31 30.87
N ASN A 265 -22.72 11.57 30.49
CA ASN A 265 -21.36 11.85 30.95
C ASN A 265 -20.31 11.11 30.06
N VAL A 266 -19.25 11.81 29.77
CA VAL A 266 -18.06 11.36 29.09
C VAL A 266 -17.51 10.11 29.79
N GLN A 267 -17.64 8.93 29.18
CA GLN A 267 -17.10 7.71 29.76
C GLN A 267 -15.61 7.56 29.34
N HIS A 268 -14.77 7.56 30.37
CA HIS A 268 -13.43 7.00 30.35
C HIS A 268 -13.50 5.51 30.01
N TYR A 269 -12.73 5.08 28.99
CA TYR A 269 -12.51 3.67 28.72
C TYR A 269 -11.78 3.02 29.90
N SER A 270 -12.49 2.18 30.62
CA SER A 270 -11.88 1.29 31.62
C SER A 270 -11.12 0.17 30.93
N THR A 271 -9.84 0.11 31.19
CA THR A 271 -8.92 -0.99 30.84
C THR A 271 -9.36 -2.29 31.51
N PRO A 272 -9.32 -3.44 30.83
CA PRO A 272 -9.44 -4.73 31.50
C PRO A 272 -8.26 -4.91 32.45
N THR A 273 -8.56 -5.38 33.65
CA THR A 273 -7.60 -5.69 34.72
C THR A 273 -6.55 -6.68 34.20
N GLN A 274 -5.30 -6.26 34.12
CA GLN A 274 -4.15 -7.10 33.82
C GLN A 274 -3.89 -8.04 35.02
N SER A 275 -4.06 -9.33 34.82
CA SER A 275 -3.31 -10.29 35.59
C SER A 275 -1.88 -10.31 35.05
N LEU A 276 -0.95 -9.88 35.88
CA LEU A 276 0.49 -9.96 35.65
C LEU A 276 0.90 -11.42 35.50
N LEU A 277 1.06 -11.88 34.27
CA LEU A 277 1.85 -13.05 33.94
C LEU A 277 2.99 -12.59 33.02
N ASN A 278 4.19 -12.62 33.55
CA ASN A 278 5.46 -12.54 32.81
C ASN A 278 5.54 -13.73 31.85
N THR A 279 5.12 -13.53 30.61
CA THR A 279 5.45 -14.47 29.51
C THR A 279 6.07 -13.66 28.37
N THR A 280 7.32 -13.97 28.08
CA THR A 280 8.15 -13.45 26.98
C THR A 280 7.74 -14.02 25.61
N GLN A 281 6.58 -14.65 25.47
CA GLN A 281 6.10 -15.18 24.19
C GLN A 281 5.16 -14.18 23.49
N PRO A 282 5.28 -13.99 22.17
CA PRO A 282 4.38 -13.13 21.42
C PRO A 282 2.94 -13.64 21.55
N GLN A 283 2.02 -12.74 21.85
CA GLN A 283 0.60 -13.04 21.98
C GLN A 283 0.05 -13.47 20.61
N THR A 284 -0.75 -14.56 20.57
CA THR A 284 -1.45 -15.00 19.36
C THR A 284 -2.96 -14.75 19.49
N ILE A 285 -3.58 -14.19 18.46
CA ILE A 285 -5.02 -13.89 18.41
C ILE A 285 -5.67 -14.76 17.33
N LEU A 286 -6.65 -15.58 17.73
CA LEU A 286 -7.47 -16.36 16.82
C LEU A 286 -8.70 -15.54 16.39
N LEU A 287 -8.80 -15.24 15.09
CA LEU A 287 -9.99 -14.64 14.49
C LEU A 287 -11.10 -15.69 14.30
N ARG A 288 -12.33 -15.19 14.15
CA ARG A 288 -13.43 -16.01 13.62
C ARG A 288 -13.11 -16.41 12.18
N SER A 289 -13.55 -17.62 11.80
CA SER A 289 -13.19 -18.21 10.50
C SER A 289 -13.69 -17.40 9.29
N HIS A 290 -13.13 -17.69 8.12
CA HIS A 290 -13.63 -17.14 6.86
C HIS A 290 -15.11 -17.46 6.66
N GLU A 291 -15.53 -18.71 6.91
CA GLU A 291 -16.89 -19.19 6.73
C GLU A 291 -17.88 -18.51 7.68
N GLU A 292 -17.47 -18.23 8.92
CA GLU A 292 -18.28 -17.45 9.86
C GLU A 292 -18.42 -15.99 9.39
N ALA A 293 -17.33 -15.40 8.90
CA ALA A 293 -17.36 -14.04 8.35
C ALA A 293 -18.24 -13.93 7.09
N VAL A 294 -18.24 -14.93 6.22
CA VAL A 294 -19.14 -14.99 5.05
C VAL A 294 -20.62 -15.06 5.48
N LYS A 295 -20.92 -15.83 6.53
CA LYS A 295 -22.29 -15.97 7.05
C LYS A 295 -22.79 -14.74 7.82
N SER A 296 -21.88 -13.95 8.40
CA SER A 296 -22.24 -12.83 9.28
C SER A 296 -21.39 -11.60 9.02
N LYS A 297 -22.03 -10.54 8.53
CA LYS A 297 -21.40 -9.22 8.35
C LYS A 297 -20.85 -8.65 9.67
N ARG A 298 -21.50 -8.94 10.79
CA ARG A 298 -21.04 -8.55 12.11
C ARG A 298 -19.72 -9.21 12.47
N VAL A 299 -19.59 -10.51 12.22
CA VAL A 299 -18.33 -11.25 12.43
C VAL A 299 -17.21 -10.67 11.58
N HIS A 300 -17.48 -10.31 10.33
CA HIS A 300 -16.47 -9.65 9.47
C HIS A 300 -16.05 -8.29 10.05
N ALA A 301 -16.99 -7.50 10.57
CA ALA A 301 -16.67 -6.22 11.20
C ALA A 301 -15.84 -6.40 12.50
N GLU A 302 -16.17 -7.40 13.33
CA GLU A 302 -15.43 -7.74 14.55
C GLU A 302 -14.00 -8.19 14.23
N ASN A 303 -13.81 -9.09 13.26
CA ASN A 303 -12.49 -9.51 12.78
C ASN A 303 -11.68 -8.30 12.28
N PHE A 304 -12.29 -7.43 11.48
CA PHE A 304 -11.59 -6.25 10.95
C PHE A 304 -11.10 -5.31 12.06
N ARG A 305 -11.91 -5.09 13.12
CA ARG A 305 -11.49 -4.28 14.26
C ARG A 305 -10.22 -4.83 14.90
N VAL A 306 -10.10 -6.13 15.06
CA VAL A 306 -8.88 -6.77 15.57
C VAL A 306 -7.72 -6.56 14.61
N ILE A 307 -7.93 -6.83 13.32
CA ILE A 307 -6.89 -6.70 12.29
C ILE A 307 -6.35 -5.25 12.22
N GLU A 308 -7.24 -4.24 12.20
CA GLU A 308 -6.80 -2.84 12.15
C GLU A 308 -6.07 -2.44 13.44
N THR A 309 -6.56 -2.90 14.60
CA THR A 309 -5.91 -2.61 15.88
C THR A 309 -4.49 -3.16 15.92
N GLU A 310 -4.31 -4.43 15.59
CA GLU A 310 -2.99 -5.06 15.58
C GLU A 310 -2.06 -4.46 14.52
N SER A 311 -2.56 -4.16 13.32
CA SER A 311 -1.77 -3.52 12.26
C SER A 311 -1.23 -2.13 12.63
N ASN A 312 -1.75 -1.49 13.69
CA ASN A 312 -1.33 -0.16 14.15
C ASN A 312 -0.49 -0.17 15.43
N LYS A 313 -0.24 -1.33 16.03
CA LYS A 313 0.62 -1.49 17.20
C LYS A 313 2.09 -1.65 16.78
N ILE A 314 3.00 -1.20 17.62
CA ILE A 314 4.43 -1.53 17.50
C ILE A 314 4.62 -2.99 17.94
N ASN A 315 4.10 -3.35 19.11
CA ASN A 315 4.12 -4.71 19.64
C ASN A 315 2.80 -5.41 19.28
N ALA A 316 2.68 -5.83 18.02
CA ALA A 316 1.50 -6.51 17.51
C ALA A 316 1.53 -8.01 17.85
N ALA A 317 0.36 -8.62 17.95
CA ALA A 317 0.19 -10.05 18.10
C ALA A 317 0.28 -10.76 16.73
N THR A 318 0.62 -12.04 16.75
CA THR A 318 0.38 -12.96 15.62
C THR A 318 -1.13 -13.12 15.44
N ILE A 319 -1.62 -12.98 14.22
CA ILE A 319 -3.03 -13.18 13.88
C ILE A 319 -3.19 -14.51 13.15
N VAL A 320 -4.14 -15.32 13.59
CA VAL A 320 -4.47 -16.59 12.95
C VAL A 320 -5.94 -16.59 12.55
N GLN A 321 -6.23 -16.97 11.30
CA GLN A 321 -7.59 -17.09 10.79
C GLN A 321 -7.84 -18.46 10.17
N PRO A 322 -8.84 -19.25 10.67
CA PRO A 322 -9.25 -20.49 10.04
C PRO A 322 -9.89 -20.25 8.67
N VAL A 323 -9.52 -21.06 7.68
CA VAL A 323 -10.08 -21.09 6.32
C VAL A 323 -10.21 -22.55 5.87
N GLY A 324 -11.41 -23.09 5.81
CA GLY A 324 -11.65 -24.51 5.56
C GLY A 324 -11.03 -25.40 6.62
N LYS A 325 -10.07 -26.24 6.24
CA LYS A 325 -9.30 -27.13 7.13
C LYS A 325 -7.94 -26.57 7.53
N GLN A 326 -7.56 -25.44 6.99
CA GLN A 326 -6.26 -24.80 7.15
C GLN A 326 -6.38 -23.49 7.96
N TYR A 327 -5.25 -22.95 8.33
CA TYR A 327 -5.14 -21.69 9.04
C TYR A 327 -4.19 -20.76 8.31
N VAL A 328 -4.60 -19.52 8.16
CA VAL A 328 -3.71 -18.44 7.71
C VAL A 328 -3.07 -17.83 8.95
N VAL A 329 -1.76 -17.89 9.05
CA VAL A 329 -0.96 -17.26 10.09
C VAL A 329 -0.38 -15.96 9.54
N VAL A 330 -0.50 -14.88 10.27
CA VAL A 330 0.08 -13.57 9.93
C VAL A 330 0.97 -13.14 11.08
N ASN A 331 2.27 -13.16 10.87
CA ASN A 331 3.25 -12.75 11.86
C ASN A 331 3.19 -11.24 12.11
N PRO A 332 3.60 -10.75 13.29
CA PRO A 332 3.64 -9.31 13.58
C PRO A 332 4.59 -8.58 12.63
N PRO A 333 4.38 -7.26 12.41
CA PRO A 333 5.27 -6.48 11.57
C PRO A 333 6.68 -6.35 12.18
N TYR A 334 7.67 -6.09 11.33
CA TYR A 334 8.97 -5.63 11.79
C TYR A 334 8.86 -4.31 12.57
N PRO A 335 9.77 -4.05 13.52
CA PRO A 335 9.98 -2.70 14.02
C PRO A 335 10.18 -1.71 12.87
N THR A 336 9.79 -0.45 13.11
CA THR A 336 10.02 0.61 12.12
C THR A 336 11.51 0.70 11.77
N MET A 337 11.83 0.75 10.48
CA MET A 337 13.22 0.90 10.02
C MET A 337 13.87 2.12 10.63
N THR A 338 15.13 1.98 11.03
CA THR A 338 15.96 3.11 11.43
C THR A 338 16.31 3.99 10.23
N THR A 339 16.85 5.17 10.49
CA THR A 339 17.34 6.06 9.42
C THR A 339 18.44 5.40 8.60
N GLU A 340 19.38 4.73 9.27
CA GLU A 340 20.51 4.03 8.64
C GLU A 340 20.05 2.88 7.74
N GLU A 341 19.08 2.08 8.21
CA GLU A 341 18.50 1.00 7.41
C GLU A 341 17.77 1.52 6.18
N LEU A 342 17.02 2.62 6.32
CA LEU A 342 16.32 3.23 5.21
C LEU A 342 17.29 3.87 4.22
N ASP A 343 18.32 4.58 4.71
CA ASP A 343 19.36 5.17 3.88
C ASP A 343 20.09 4.11 3.06
N ALA A 344 20.45 2.97 3.66
CA ALA A 344 21.11 1.86 2.97
C ALA A 344 20.29 1.36 1.76
N ILE A 345 18.96 1.34 1.85
CA ILE A 345 18.10 0.97 0.73
C ILE A 345 18.18 2.01 -0.40
N TYR A 346 18.15 3.30 -0.07
CA TYR A 346 18.20 4.37 -1.08
C TYR A 346 19.60 4.59 -1.67
N ASP A 347 20.64 4.11 -1.01
CA ASP A 347 22.03 4.14 -1.48
C ASP A 347 22.38 2.96 -2.41
N LEU A 348 21.47 1.99 -2.62
CA LEU A 348 21.64 0.93 -3.59
C LEU A 348 21.83 1.49 -5.02
N PRO A 349 22.53 0.78 -5.91
CA PRO A 349 22.94 1.31 -7.21
C PRO A 349 21.79 1.37 -8.22
N PHE A 350 20.74 2.13 -7.93
CA PHE A 350 19.67 2.39 -8.86
C PHE A 350 20.12 3.23 -10.05
N MET A 351 19.64 2.88 -11.24
CA MET A 351 19.90 3.64 -12.47
C MET A 351 19.01 4.88 -12.62
N TYR A 352 17.95 5.00 -11.81
CA TYR A 352 16.95 6.06 -11.89
C TYR A 352 16.33 6.20 -13.29
N HIS A 353 16.29 5.10 -14.05
CA HIS A 353 15.87 5.10 -15.45
C HIS A 353 15.14 3.79 -15.81
N PRO A 354 14.21 3.81 -16.79
CA PRO A 354 13.65 2.59 -17.35
C PRO A 354 14.72 1.68 -17.97
N HIS A 355 14.53 0.37 -17.87
CA HIS A 355 15.42 -0.61 -18.50
C HIS A 355 15.58 -0.32 -20.01
N PRO A 356 16.79 -0.48 -20.62
CA PRO A 356 17.04 -0.19 -22.03
C PRO A 356 16.12 -0.88 -23.04
N LYS A 357 15.45 -1.98 -22.66
CA LYS A 357 14.40 -2.62 -23.50
C LYS A 357 13.23 -1.70 -23.87
N TYR A 358 13.05 -0.61 -23.12
CA TYR A 358 12.00 0.40 -23.35
C TYR A 358 12.53 1.65 -24.07
N LYS A 359 13.69 1.56 -24.70
CA LYS A 359 14.23 2.67 -25.49
C LYS A 359 13.14 3.21 -26.43
N ASP A 360 13.03 4.53 -26.50
CA ASP A 360 12.05 5.27 -27.32
C ASP A 360 10.57 5.02 -26.95
N LYS A 361 10.30 4.43 -25.77
CA LYS A 361 8.93 4.25 -25.25
C LYS A 361 8.70 5.11 -24.02
N HIS A 362 7.65 5.88 -24.06
CA HIS A 362 7.21 6.68 -22.93
C HIS A 362 6.53 5.81 -21.86
N ILE A 363 6.89 5.98 -20.58
CA ILE A 363 6.22 5.34 -19.44
C ILE A 363 5.71 6.45 -18.51
N PRO A 364 4.39 6.70 -18.46
CA PRO A 364 3.83 7.84 -17.73
C PRO A 364 4.20 7.89 -16.24
N ALA A 365 4.24 6.73 -15.56
CA ALA A 365 4.63 6.64 -14.16
C ALA A 365 6.07 7.10 -13.92
N TYR A 366 6.99 6.78 -14.83
CA TYR A 366 8.38 7.26 -14.75
C TYR A 366 8.45 8.78 -14.86
N GLU A 367 7.73 9.36 -15.83
CA GLU A 367 7.70 10.81 -16.02
C GLU A 367 7.23 11.57 -14.78
N MET A 368 6.30 10.97 -14.02
CA MET A 368 5.78 11.58 -12.80
C MET A 368 6.80 11.61 -11.65
N ILE A 369 7.70 10.59 -11.58
CA ILE A 369 8.53 10.39 -10.39
C ILE A 369 10.04 10.57 -10.64
N ARG A 370 10.51 10.66 -11.88
CA ARG A 370 11.95 10.66 -12.21
C ARG A 370 12.79 11.69 -11.46
N PHE A 371 12.20 12.82 -11.10
CA PHE A 371 12.83 13.89 -10.31
C PHE A 371 12.11 14.11 -8.99
N SER A 372 11.50 13.09 -8.43
CA SER A 372 10.94 13.10 -7.08
C SER A 372 11.87 12.42 -6.09
N VAL A 373 11.90 12.93 -4.87
CA VAL A 373 12.69 12.39 -3.77
C VAL A 373 11.75 12.10 -2.61
N CYS A 374 11.63 10.81 -2.28
CA CYS A 374 10.88 10.36 -1.12
C CYS A 374 11.77 10.48 0.13
N MET A 375 11.37 11.32 1.08
CA MET A 375 12.16 11.61 2.28
C MET A 375 11.86 10.67 3.45
N HIS A 376 10.68 10.06 3.47
CA HIS A 376 10.23 9.16 4.54
C HIS A 376 9.19 8.18 4.04
N ARG A 377 8.97 7.12 4.82
CA ARG A 377 7.89 6.13 4.65
C ARG A 377 6.97 6.15 5.86
N GLY A 378 5.77 5.57 5.71
CA GLY A 378 4.75 5.54 6.74
C GLY A 378 3.84 6.77 6.76
N CYS A 379 2.70 6.65 7.45
CA CYS A 379 1.75 7.74 7.63
C CYS A 379 0.88 7.49 8.87
N PHE A 380 0.96 8.37 9.85
CA PHE A 380 0.15 8.30 11.08
C PHE A 380 -1.22 8.98 10.95
N GLY A 381 -1.62 9.36 9.74
CA GLY A 381 -2.93 10.00 9.48
C GLY A 381 -4.11 9.09 9.76
N GLY A 382 -4.02 7.80 9.43
CA GLY A 382 -5.03 6.79 9.74
C GLY A 382 -6.41 7.05 9.12
N CYS A 383 -6.47 7.70 7.95
CA CYS A 383 -7.73 7.94 7.22
C CYS A 383 -8.42 6.61 6.91
N SER A 384 -9.73 6.51 7.13
CA SER A 384 -10.48 5.26 7.09
C SER A 384 -10.48 4.53 5.74
N PHE A 385 -10.22 5.25 4.66
CA PHE A 385 -10.23 4.75 3.27
C PHE A 385 -8.84 4.53 2.69
N CYS A 386 -7.76 4.92 3.41
CA CYS A 386 -6.41 4.96 2.87
C CYS A 386 -5.64 3.68 3.23
N THR A 387 -4.91 3.14 2.24
CA THR A 387 -4.08 1.94 2.40
C THR A 387 -2.64 2.22 2.83
N ILE A 388 -2.21 3.48 2.86
CA ILE A 388 -0.80 3.83 3.13
C ILE A 388 -0.36 3.32 4.50
N SER A 389 -1.11 3.64 5.57
CA SER A 389 -0.74 3.15 6.91
C SER A 389 -0.85 1.63 7.05
N ALA A 390 -1.77 0.99 6.32
CA ALA A 390 -1.92 -0.46 6.33
C ALA A 390 -0.80 -1.20 5.56
N HIS A 391 -0.15 -0.52 4.60
CA HIS A 391 0.94 -1.07 3.79
C HIS A 391 2.33 -0.62 4.25
N GLN A 392 2.54 0.69 4.42
CA GLN A 392 3.84 1.23 4.83
C GLN A 392 4.02 1.34 6.35
N GLY A 393 2.97 1.09 7.11
CA GLY A 393 2.95 1.27 8.56
C GLY A 393 2.50 2.67 9.01
N LYS A 394 2.13 2.76 10.29
CA LYS A 394 1.73 4.02 10.94
C LYS A 394 2.94 4.86 11.35
N GLN A 395 4.02 4.24 11.77
CA GLN A 395 5.23 4.93 12.23
C GLN A 395 6.00 5.50 11.04
N ILE A 396 6.64 6.64 11.25
CA ILE A 396 7.45 7.29 10.22
C ILE A 396 8.89 6.79 10.32
N ALA A 397 9.39 6.24 9.21
CA ALA A 397 10.81 6.00 8.99
C ALA A 397 11.34 7.11 8.08
N SER A 398 12.27 7.92 8.56
CA SER A 398 12.83 9.07 7.82
C SER A 398 14.25 8.81 7.37
N ARG A 399 14.58 9.25 6.18
CA ARG A 399 15.96 9.25 5.66
C ARG A 399 16.77 10.37 6.30
N SER A 400 18.08 10.21 6.34
CA SER A 400 18.98 11.31 6.70
C SER A 400 19.00 12.40 5.62
N GLU A 401 19.37 13.60 6.00
CA GLU A 401 19.57 14.71 5.06
C GLU A 401 20.66 14.37 4.03
N GLU A 402 21.72 13.70 4.47
CA GLU A 402 22.84 13.26 3.64
C GLU A 402 22.40 12.27 2.56
N SER A 403 21.56 11.29 2.88
CA SER A 403 21.01 10.34 1.92
C SER A 403 20.14 11.05 0.87
N ILE A 404 19.31 12.00 1.29
CA ILE A 404 18.48 12.82 0.40
C ILE A 404 19.36 13.62 -0.56
N LEU A 405 20.41 14.29 -0.05
CA LEU A 405 21.32 15.08 -0.88
C LEU A 405 22.14 14.20 -1.84
N ARG A 406 22.57 13.00 -1.40
CA ARG A 406 23.23 12.03 -2.29
C ARG A 406 22.33 11.65 -3.47
N GLN A 407 21.06 11.31 -3.21
CA GLN A 407 20.12 11.00 -4.29
C GLN A 407 20.00 12.17 -5.27
N ILE A 408 19.83 13.41 -4.80
CA ILE A 408 19.72 14.58 -5.67
C ILE A 408 20.99 14.77 -6.51
N SER A 409 22.16 14.45 -5.94
CA SER A 409 23.43 14.52 -6.68
C SER A 409 23.52 13.49 -7.81
N VAL A 410 22.82 12.36 -7.72
CA VAL A 410 22.69 11.39 -8.82
C VAL A 410 21.68 11.88 -9.87
N LEU A 411 20.54 12.40 -9.42
CA LEU A 411 19.49 12.87 -10.33
C LEU A 411 19.94 14.01 -11.26
N LYS A 412 20.88 14.87 -10.81
CA LYS A 412 21.43 15.97 -11.63
C LYS A 412 22.18 15.49 -12.89
N ASP A 413 22.67 14.25 -12.87
CA ASP A 413 23.45 13.67 -13.96
C ASP A 413 22.55 12.94 -15.00
N LEU A 414 21.24 12.87 -14.76
CA LEU A 414 20.28 12.32 -15.73
C LEU A 414 20.10 13.29 -16.93
N PRO A 415 19.95 12.75 -18.16
CA PRO A 415 19.90 13.55 -19.38
C PRO A 415 18.84 14.66 -19.40
N GLU A 416 17.69 14.41 -18.80
CA GLU A 416 16.56 15.34 -18.79
C GLU A 416 16.57 16.32 -17.62
N TRP A 417 17.61 16.32 -16.80
CA TRP A 417 17.72 17.24 -15.67
C TRP A 417 17.77 18.70 -16.11
N LYS A 418 16.89 19.51 -15.54
CA LYS A 418 16.79 20.95 -15.82
C LYS A 418 16.93 21.82 -14.57
N GLY A 419 17.28 21.21 -13.45
CA GLY A 419 17.44 21.89 -12.16
C GLY A 419 16.16 21.91 -11.32
N TYR A 420 15.15 21.11 -11.64
CA TYR A 420 13.89 21.10 -10.93
C TYR A 420 13.60 19.75 -10.29
N LEU A 421 13.36 19.74 -8.98
CA LEU A 421 12.77 18.61 -8.28
C LEU A 421 11.25 18.73 -8.34
N SER A 422 10.60 17.71 -8.87
CA SER A 422 9.13 17.69 -9.03
C SER A 422 8.39 17.44 -7.71
N ASP A 423 9.04 16.72 -6.79
CA ASP A 423 8.52 16.44 -5.46
C ASP A 423 9.67 16.16 -4.47
N LEU A 424 9.75 16.95 -3.42
CA LEU A 424 10.57 16.69 -2.24
C LEU A 424 9.61 16.39 -1.10
N GLY A 425 9.20 15.12 -0.96
CA GLY A 425 8.06 14.78 -0.14
C GLY A 425 8.04 13.34 0.37
N GLY A 426 6.84 12.79 0.51
CA GLY A 426 6.60 11.45 1.02
C GLY A 426 5.10 11.12 1.03
N PRO A 427 4.66 10.04 1.70
CA PRO A 427 3.24 9.65 1.77
C PRO A 427 2.32 10.76 2.30
N SER A 428 2.87 11.64 3.14
CA SER A 428 2.31 12.93 3.51
C SER A 428 3.49 13.88 3.72
N ALA A 429 3.66 14.87 2.84
CA ALA A 429 4.89 15.64 2.70
C ALA A 429 5.43 16.26 4.00
N ASN A 430 4.55 16.62 4.92
CA ASN A 430 4.90 17.28 6.18
C ASN A 430 4.95 16.37 7.41
N MET A 431 5.25 15.08 7.23
CA MET A 431 5.45 14.14 8.36
C MET A 431 6.91 13.73 8.56
N TYR A 432 7.84 14.27 7.78
CA TYR A 432 9.26 13.96 7.89
C TYR A 432 9.81 14.30 9.29
N GLY A 433 10.56 13.35 9.88
CA GLY A 433 11.17 13.49 11.20
C GLY A 433 10.20 13.41 12.38
N MET A 434 8.89 13.22 12.14
CA MET A 434 7.89 13.20 13.21
C MET A 434 7.75 11.82 13.84
N HIS A 435 7.75 11.75 15.15
CA HIS A 435 7.64 10.54 15.94
C HIS A 435 6.99 10.82 17.30
N GLY A 436 6.78 9.82 18.13
CA GLY A 436 6.36 9.99 19.53
C GLY A 436 7.50 10.60 20.36
N LYS A 437 7.20 11.57 21.20
CA LYS A 437 8.18 12.17 22.15
C LYS A 437 8.66 11.13 23.16
N ASP A 438 7.73 10.30 23.62
CA ASP A 438 7.99 9.15 24.49
C ASP A 438 7.55 7.87 23.76
N MET A 439 8.52 7.06 23.35
CA MET A 439 8.27 5.83 22.60
C MET A 439 7.63 4.74 23.44
N ALA A 440 7.85 4.70 24.77
CA ALA A 440 7.20 3.74 25.66
C ALA A 440 5.67 3.91 25.70
N LEU A 441 5.17 5.13 25.48
CA LEU A 441 3.75 5.38 25.28
C LEU A 441 3.26 4.89 23.90
N CYS A 442 4.10 5.00 22.88
CA CYS A 442 3.77 4.51 21.53
C CYS A 442 3.72 2.99 21.46
N GLU A 443 4.58 2.27 22.16
CA GLU A 443 4.60 0.80 22.25
C GLU A 443 3.30 0.23 22.81
N LYS A 444 2.66 0.93 23.73
CA LYS A 444 1.37 0.56 24.34
C LYS A 444 0.17 1.07 23.55
N CYS A 445 0.39 1.86 22.51
CA CYS A 445 -0.68 2.57 21.80
C CYS A 445 -1.34 1.70 20.75
N ALA A 446 -2.67 1.55 20.82
CA ALA A 446 -3.51 0.86 19.84
C ALA A 446 -4.31 1.81 18.93
N ARG A 447 -4.10 3.15 19.02
CA ARG A 447 -4.83 4.12 18.18
C ARG A 447 -4.49 3.95 16.71
N PRO A 448 -5.48 3.93 15.80
CA PRO A 448 -5.21 3.83 14.36
C PRO A 448 -4.68 5.14 13.76
N SER A 449 -4.80 6.27 14.46
CA SER A 449 -4.36 7.59 14.01
C SER A 449 -3.72 8.39 15.16
N CYS A 450 -2.63 9.10 14.85
CA CYS A 450 -2.06 10.09 15.77
C CYS A 450 -2.72 11.49 15.62
N LEU A 451 -3.55 11.68 14.59
CA LEU A 451 -4.21 12.95 14.29
C LEU A 451 -5.71 12.96 14.63
N PHE A 452 -6.36 11.80 14.68
CA PHE A 452 -7.80 11.70 14.91
C PHE A 452 -8.13 10.94 16.22
N PRO A 453 -9.18 11.34 16.98
CA PRO A 453 -10.09 12.49 16.79
C PRO A 453 -9.43 13.85 17.11
N LYS A 454 -8.30 13.83 17.76
CA LYS A 454 -7.42 14.99 18.04
C LYS A 454 -5.96 14.59 17.91
N ILE A 455 -5.11 15.57 17.59
CA ILE A 455 -3.67 15.36 17.53
C ILE A 455 -3.17 14.81 18.87
N CYS A 456 -2.35 13.77 18.79
CA CYS A 456 -1.78 13.11 19.96
C CYS A 456 -0.81 14.06 20.70
N ASN A 457 -0.97 14.23 22.00
CA ASN A 457 -0.09 15.08 22.80
C ASN A 457 1.36 14.57 22.81
N ASN A 458 1.55 13.26 22.61
CA ASN A 458 2.86 12.62 22.50
C ASN A 458 3.51 12.78 21.12
N LEU A 459 2.80 13.32 20.11
CA LEU A 459 3.37 13.53 18.78
C LEU A 459 4.34 14.70 18.81
N ASN A 460 5.59 14.48 18.34
CA ASN A 460 6.51 15.57 18.02
C ASN A 460 6.01 16.28 16.74
N GLN A 461 5.85 17.59 16.82
CA GLN A 461 5.40 18.45 15.72
C GLN A 461 6.48 19.46 15.34
N ASP A 462 7.76 19.09 15.48
CA ASP A 462 8.87 19.94 15.08
C ASP A 462 9.07 19.90 13.56
N PHE A 463 8.97 21.06 12.93
CA PHE A 463 9.22 21.25 11.51
C PHE A 463 10.66 21.68 11.18
N ALA A 464 11.50 21.91 12.18
CA ALA A 464 12.87 22.37 11.96
C ALA A 464 13.69 21.42 11.07
N PRO A 465 13.64 20.07 11.23
CA PRO A 465 14.34 19.16 10.35
C PRO A 465 13.89 19.29 8.88
N LEU A 466 12.58 19.38 8.64
CA LEU A 466 12.03 19.53 7.29
C LEU A 466 12.43 20.86 6.64
N LEU A 467 12.34 21.96 7.39
CA LEU A 467 12.76 23.28 6.93
C LEU A 467 14.27 23.34 6.64
N ASN A 468 15.08 22.62 7.41
CA ASN A 468 16.52 22.54 7.19
C ASN A 468 16.83 21.83 5.85
N ILE A 469 16.15 20.71 5.56
CA ILE A 469 16.31 20.01 4.27
C ILE A 469 15.96 20.94 3.12
N TYR A 470 14.85 21.67 3.18
CA TYR A 470 14.46 22.59 2.10
C TYR A 470 15.56 23.63 1.84
N LYS A 471 16.09 24.25 2.90
CA LYS A 471 17.20 25.22 2.79
C LYS A 471 18.46 24.59 2.19
N ARG A 472 18.84 23.38 2.63
CA ARG A 472 20.03 22.69 2.13
C ARG A 472 19.88 22.30 0.65
N VAL A 473 18.70 21.83 0.26
CA VAL A 473 18.41 21.44 -1.14
C VAL A 473 18.39 22.67 -2.05
N ASP A 474 17.75 23.76 -1.63
CA ASP A 474 17.68 24.98 -2.44
C ASP A 474 19.04 25.72 -2.52
N ALA A 475 19.96 25.45 -1.59
CA ALA A 475 21.34 25.95 -1.65
C ALA A 475 22.25 25.19 -2.63
N LEU A 476 21.82 24.04 -3.17
CA LEU A 476 22.63 23.28 -4.13
C LEU A 476 22.75 24.03 -5.45
N PRO A 477 23.97 24.23 -6.00
CA PRO A 477 24.19 25.08 -7.18
C PRO A 477 23.53 24.56 -8.46
N TYR A 478 23.16 23.28 -8.49
CA TYR A 478 22.50 22.62 -9.62
C TYR A 478 20.98 22.49 -9.44
N VAL A 479 20.44 22.90 -8.30
CA VAL A 479 18.98 22.96 -8.04
C VAL A 479 18.50 24.39 -8.22
N LYS A 480 17.62 24.60 -9.19
CA LYS A 480 16.99 25.91 -9.43
C LYS A 480 15.76 26.09 -8.54
N LYS A 481 15.02 25.02 -8.31
CA LYS A 481 13.80 25.00 -7.51
C LYS A 481 13.45 23.57 -7.09
N SER A 482 13.04 23.42 -5.84
CA SER A 482 12.41 22.20 -5.35
C SER A 482 10.92 22.43 -5.10
N PHE A 483 10.10 21.46 -5.50
CA PHE A 483 8.65 21.52 -5.32
C PHE A 483 8.18 20.42 -4.38
N VAL A 484 7.01 20.63 -3.77
CA VAL A 484 6.26 19.63 -3.02
C VAL A 484 5.02 19.28 -3.83
N GLY A 485 5.05 18.11 -4.47
CA GLY A 485 3.95 17.55 -5.26
C GLY A 485 3.06 16.60 -4.46
N SER A 486 3.58 16.03 -3.38
CA SER A 486 2.90 15.16 -2.44
C SER A 486 1.82 15.88 -1.63
N GLY A 487 0.83 15.13 -1.14
CA GLY A 487 -0.25 15.69 -0.33
C GLY A 487 0.26 16.23 1.01
N VAL A 488 -0.27 17.37 1.42
CA VAL A 488 0.07 18.04 2.68
C VAL A 488 -1.10 17.94 3.67
N ARG A 489 -0.79 17.62 4.92
CA ARG A 489 -1.75 17.65 6.02
C ARG A 489 -1.86 19.08 6.57
N TYR A 490 -2.91 19.80 6.16
CA TYR A 490 -3.14 21.19 6.56
C TYR A 490 -3.52 21.36 8.05
N ASP A 491 -3.97 20.29 8.70
CA ASP A 491 -4.22 20.22 10.13
C ASP A 491 -2.94 20.00 10.97
N LEU A 492 -1.84 19.68 10.32
CA LEU A 492 -0.52 19.48 10.90
C LEU A 492 0.44 20.48 10.24
N MET A 493 0.34 21.76 10.64
CA MET A 493 1.11 22.82 9.98
C MET A 493 1.44 23.95 10.96
N SER A 494 2.72 24.31 11.04
CA SER A 494 3.14 25.57 11.68
C SER A 494 3.05 26.73 10.69
N GLU A 495 2.94 27.97 11.17
CA GLU A 495 2.94 29.16 10.33
C GLU A 495 4.24 29.29 9.52
N ALA A 496 5.39 29.02 10.17
CA ALA A 496 6.70 29.07 9.51
C ALA A 496 6.80 28.09 8.35
N TYR A 497 6.43 26.82 8.59
CA TYR A 497 6.43 25.79 7.55
C TYR A 497 5.44 26.12 6.41
N GLY A 498 4.23 26.55 6.77
CA GLY A 498 3.22 26.90 5.77
C GLY A 498 3.65 28.07 4.86
N ARG A 499 4.30 29.09 5.40
CA ARG A 499 4.87 30.19 4.61
C ARG A 499 5.98 29.70 3.68
N GLU A 500 6.92 28.94 4.19
CA GLU A 500 8.01 28.37 3.39
C GLU A 500 7.48 27.53 2.24
N LEU A 501 6.57 26.59 2.54
CA LEU A 501 5.93 25.75 1.55
C LEU A 501 5.26 26.59 0.43
N ILE A 502 4.38 27.53 0.81
CA ILE A 502 3.58 28.30 -0.14
C ILE A 502 4.46 29.20 -1.01
N VAL A 503 5.42 29.89 -0.42
CA VAL A 503 6.26 30.86 -1.14
C VAL A 503 7.29 30.17 -2.01
N ASN A 504 7.91 29.08 -1.52
CA ASN A 504 9.10 28.53 -2.15
C ASN A 504 8.88 27.18 -2.84
N HIS A 505 7.92 26.35 -2.43
CA HIS A 505 7.83 24.95 -2.88
C HIS A 505 6.54 24.57 -3.59
N VAL A 506 5.66 25.53 -3.89
CA VAL A 506 4.45 25.29 -4.69
C VAL A 506 4.69 25.69 -6.15
N SER A 507 4.46 24.76 -7.08
CA SER A 507 4.63 24.96 -8.53
C SER A 507 3.45 25.66 -9.21
N GLY A 508 2.69 26.49 -8.48
CA GLY A 508 1.49 27.18 -8.95
C GLY A 508 0.18 26.53 -8.50
N ARG A 509 0.18 25.27 -8.11
CA ARG A 509 -1.01 24.54 -7.60
C ARG A 509 -0.66 23.72 -6.39
N LEU A 510 -1.25 24.03 -5.23
CA LEU A 510 -1.12 23.21 -4.02
C LEU A 510 -2.34 22.28 -3.90
N LYS A 511 -2.07 20.99 -3.83
CA LYS A 511 -3.10 19.95 -3.65
C LYS A 511 -3.30 19.68 -2.17
N VAL A 512 -4.54 19.72 -1.71
CA VAL A 512 -4.95 19.38 -0.35
C VAL A 512 -6.20 18.51 -0.38
N ALA A 513 -6.40 17.73 0.64
CA ALA A 513 -7.44 16.71 0.68
C ALA A 513 -8.39 16.93 1.87
N PRO A 514 -9.32 17.91 1.84
CA PRO A 514 -10.39 18.00 2.83
C PRO A 514 -11.37 16.83 2.74
N GLU A 515 -11.54 16.24 1.58
CA GLU A 515 -12.37 15.09 1.20
C GLU A 515 -13.87 15.35 1.27
N HIS A 516 -14.38 16.06 2.25
CA HIS A 516 -15.79 16.41 2.43
C HIS A 516 -15.95 17.69 3.26
N THR A 517 -17.20 18.18 3.40
CA THR A 517 -17.56 19.35 4.24
C THR A 517 -18.43 18.99 5.45
N ALA A 518 -19.17 17.88 5.38
CA ALA A 518 -20.08 17.45 6.44
C ALA A 518 -19.33 16.77 7.59
N SER A 519 -19.56 17.21 8.83
CA SER A 519 -18.86 16.74 10.03
C SER A 519 -19.01 15.25 10.30
N ASN A 520 -20.21 14.69 10.11
CA ASN A 520 -20.47 13.25 10.26
C ASN A 520 -19.62 12.42 9.29
N VAL A 521 -19.51 12.85 8.04
CA VAL A 521 -18.72 12.17 7.01
C VAL A 521 -17.23 12.27 7.33
N LEU A 522 -16.74 13.47 7.69
CA LEU A 522 -15.35 13.71 8.06
C LEU A 522 -14.91 12.90 9.29
N GLN A 523 -15.80 12.72 10.28
CA GLN A 523 -15.54 11.85 11.43
C GLN A 523 -15.36 10.39 11.02
N ILE A 524 -16.23 9.85 10.18
CA ILE A 524 -16.11 8.48 9.65
C ILE A 524 -14.86 8.33 8.78
N MET A 525 -14.49 9.36 8.02
CA MET A 525 -13.25 9.40 7.24
C MET A 525 -11.98 9.52 8.09
N ARG A 526 -12.09 9.87 9.38
CA ARG A 526 -10.97 10.23 10.26
C ARG A 526 -10.18 11.41 9.69
N LYS A 527 -10.90 12.43 9.22
CA LYS A 527 -10.34 13.66 8.63
C LYS A 527 -10.54 14.85 9.57
N PRO A 528 -9.73 15.90 9.46
CA PRO A 528 -9.95 17.14 10.19
C PRO A 528 -11.28 17.80 9.80
N SER A 529 -11.79 18.67 10.68
CA SER A 529 -13.06 19.37 10.42
C SER A 529 -12.95 20.35 9.27
N TRP A 530 -14.11 20.72 8.69
CA TRP A 530 -14.16 21.70 7.60
C TRP A 530 -13.65 23.09 8.03
N GLU A 531 -13.89 23.48 9.28
CA GLU A 531 -13.41 24.75 9.83
C GLU A 531 -11.87 24.82 9.87
N GLN A 532 -11.19 23.67 10.05
CA GLN A 532 -9.72 23.61 9.95
C GLN A 532 -9.24 23.85 8.53
N TYR A 533 -9.96 23.30 7.53
CA TYR A 533 -9.69 23.57 6.13
C TYR A 533 -9.91 25.05 5.79
N GLU A 534 -11.00 25.67 6.25
CA GLU A 534 -11.28 27.09 6.01
C GLU A 534 -10.22 28.01 6.64
N ARG A 535 -9.71 27.66 7.84
CA ARG A 535 -8.59 28.40 8.44
C ARG A 535 -7.34 28.30 7.59
N PHE A 536 -7.03 27.12 7.10
CA PHE A 536 -5.90 26.91 6.19
C PHE A 536 -6.10 27.66 4.86
N TYR A 537 -7.29 27.63 4.29
CA TYR A 537 -7.63 28.35 3.07
C TYR A 537 -7.38 29.87 3.23
N ARG A 538 -7.87 30.47 4.30
CA ARG A 538 -7.62 31.90 4.62
C ARG A 538 -6.14 32.20 4.83
N PHE A 539 -5.42 31.33 5.47
CA PHE A 539 -3.97 31.45 5.63
C PHE A 539 -3.24 31.40 4.28
N TYR A 540 -3.62 30.44 3.42
CA TYR A 540 -3.07 30.30 2.08
C TYR A 540 -3.29 31.54 1.23
N GLU A 541 -4.51 32.06 1.17
CA GLU A 541 -4.85 33.30 0.44
C GLU A 541 -4.08 34.52 0.97
N LYS A 542 -3.95 34.64 2.29
CA LYS A 542 -3.18 35.71 2.92
C LYS A 542 -1.72 35.67 2.49
N VAL A 543 -1.07 34.50 2.57
CA VAL A 543 0.35 34.35 2.19
C VAL A 543 0.56 34.60 0.70
N ASN A 544 -0.32 34.09 -0.17
CA ASN A 544 -0.26 34.38 -1.61
C ASN A 544 -0.32 35.89 -1.90
N LYS A 545 -1.24 36.60 -1.24
CA LYS A 545 -1.42 38.04 -1.41
C LYS A 545 -0.17 38.80 -0.91
N GLU A 546 0.33 38.47 0.28
CA GLU A 546 1.52 39.10 0.87
C GLU A 546 2.76 38.90 0.01
N ALA A 547 2.92 37.70 -0.59
CA ALA A 547 4.05 37.36 -1.45
C ALA A 547 3.85 37.73 -2.94
N GLY A 548 2.73 38.34 -3.31
CA GLY A 548 2.42 38.70 -4.71
C GLY A 548 2.26 37.49 -5.64
N LEU A 549 1.89 36.31 -5.13
CA LEU A 549 1.75 35.07 -5.87
C LEU A 549 0.33 34.91 -6.45
N LYS A 550 0.22 34.13 -7.53
CA LYS A 550 -1.07 33.79 -8.19
C LYS A 550 -1.27 32.27 -8.21
N GLN A 551 -0.98 31.61 -7.09
CA GLN A 551 -1.12 30.17 -7.00
C GLN A 551 -2.57 29.76 -6.69
N GLN A 552 -2.91 28.51 -6.99
CA GLN A 552 -4.25 27.95 -6.76
C GLN A 552 -4.19 26.84 -5.72
N LEU A 553 -5.14 26.85 -4.80
CA LEU A 553 -5.39 25.71 -3.90
C LEU A 553 -6.37 24.77 -4.58
N ILE A 554 -6.01 23.48 -4.69
CA ILE A 554 -6.82 22.47 -5.36
C ILE A 554 -7.30 21.44 -4.33
N PRO A 555 -8.51 21.59 -3.79
CA PRO A 555 -9.08 20.62 -2.86
C PRO A 555 -9.59 19.37 -3.57
N TYR A 556 -9.31 18.21 -2.96
CA TYR A 556 -9.84 16.92 -3.38
C TYR A 556 -11.10 16.58 -2.58
N PHE A 557 -12.11 16.02 -3.26
CA PHE A 557 -13.36 15.60 -2.65
C PHE A 557 -13.72 14.16 -3.05
N ILE A 558 -14.36 13.45 -2.11
CA ILE A 558 -14.84 12.08 -2.29
C ILE A 558 -16.35 12.03 -2.07
N SER A 559 -17.08 11.50 -3.06
CA SER A 559 -18.50 11.14 -2.92
C SER A 559 -18.66 9.66 -2.55
N SER A 560 -19.84 9.28 -2.10
CA SER A 560 -20.23 7.88 -1.84
C SER A 560 -19.38 7.14 -0.81
N HIS A 561 -18.66 7.88 0.05
CA HIS A 561 -18.00 7.29 1.22
C HIS A 561 -19.06 6.76 2.20
N PRO A 562 -18.82 5.66 2.94
CA PRO A 562 -19.72 5.26 4.03
C PRO A 562 -20.05 6.44 4.96
N GLY A 563 -21.32 6.57 5.32
CA GLY A 563 -21.86 7.70 6.09
C GLY A 563 -22.25 8.92 5.27
N CYS A 564 -21.90 9.00 3.99
CA CYS A 564 -22.25 10.14 3.13
C CYS A 564 -23.62 9.97 2.50
N THR A 565 -24.56 10.84 2.84
CA THR A 565 -25.92 10.92 2.27
C THR A 565 -26.02 11.95 1.14
N ASN A 566 -27.15 11.95 0.43
CA ASN A 566 -27.41 13.00 -0.57
C ASN A 566 -27.51 14.41 0.06
N GLN A 567 -27.93 14.52 1.34
CA GLN A 567 -27.97 15.79 2.06
C GLN A 567 -26.56 16.31 2.35
N ASP A 568 -25.63 15.43 2.73
CA ASP A 568 -24.23 15.78 2.95
C ASP A 568 -23.57 16.25 1.65
N MET A 569 -23.85 15.59 0.52
CA MET A 569 -23.38 16.03 -0.81
C MET A 569 -23.95 17.37 -1.23
N LYS A 570 -25.23 17.65 -0.90
CA LYS A 570 -25.83 18.98 -1.13
C LYS A 570 -25.12 20.04 -0.30
N GLN A 571 -24.84 19.78 0.97
CA GLN A 571 -24.08 20.67 1.85
C GLN A 571 -22.71 20.98 1.23
N LEU A 572 -21.99 19.96 0.74
CA LEU A 572 -20.70 20.14 0.07
C LEU A 572 -20.84 21.06 -1.17
N ALA A 573 -21.82 20.81 -2.02
CA ALA A 573 -22.06 21.62 -3.21
C ALA A 573 -22.37 23.09 -2.83
N ASP A 574 -23.16 23.32 -1.79
CA ASP A 574 -23.53 24.67 -1.34
C ASP A 574 -22.32 25.41 -0.72
N GLN A 575 -21.46 24.73 0.03
CA GLN A 575 -20.18 25.26 0.51
C GLN A 575 -19.25 25.64 -0.65
N CYS A 576 -19.10 24.77 -1.66
CA CYS A 576 -18.30 25.08 -2.83
C CYS A 576 -18.84 26.31 -3.62
N LYS A 577 -20.18 26.47 -3.71
CA LYS A 577 -20.80 27.67 -4.32
C LYS A 577 -20.47 28.94 -3.53
N GLN A 578 -20.57 28.91 -2.21
CA GLN A 578 -20.24 30.03 -1.33
C GLN A 578 -18.80 30.49 -1.48
N MET A 579 -17.88 29.52 -1.64
CA MET A 579 -16.47 29.80 -1.89
C MET A 579 -16.15 30.15 -3.36
N HIS A 580 -17.13 30.23 -4.23
CA HIS A 580 -16.96 30.40 -5.68
C HIS A 580 -16.02 29.35 -6.32
N TYR A 581 -15.97 28.16 -5.71
CA TYR A 581 -15.09 27.06 -6.12
C TYR A 581 -15.85 26.03 -6.96
N ARG A 582 -15.26 25.63 -8.09
CA ARG A 582 -15.74 24.51 -8.93
C ARG A 582 -14.85 23.31 -8.71
N PRO A 583 -15.31 22.21 -8.05
CA PRO A 583 -14.50 21.04 -7.82
C PRO A 583 -13.96 20.45 -9.14
N GLU A 584 -12.64 20.30 -9.25
CA GLU A 584 -11.95 19.68 -10.39
C GLU A 584 -11.47 18.28 -10.04
N GLN A 585 -10.97 18.12 -8.82
CA GLN A 585 -10.43 16.86 -8.31
C GLN A 585 -11.48 16.15 -7.44
N VAL A 586 -12.35 15.40 -8.11
CA VAL A 586 -13.46 14.69 -7.49
C VAL A 586 -13.44 13.22 -7.87
N GLN A 587 -13.74 12.36 -6.92
CA GLN A 587 -13.80 10.93 -7.15
C GLN A 587 -14.89 10.28 -6.31
N ASP A 588 -15.43 9.18 -6.81
CA ASP A 588 -16.28 8.31 -6.00
C ASP A 588 -15.41 7.40 -5.14
N PHE A 589 -15.87 7.11 -3.93
CA PHE A 589 -15.22 6.14 -3.05
C PHE A 589 -15.07 4.79 -3.75
N THR A 590 -13.85 4.31 -3.83
CA THR A 590 -13.51 2.98 -4.34
C THR A 590 -13.14 2.09 -3.14
N PRO A 591 -13.97 1.10 -2.81
CA PRO A 591 -13.64 0.16 -1.74
C PRO A 591 -12.34 -0.59 -2.04
N THR A 592 -11.33 -0.38 -1.21
CA THR A 592 -10.04 -1.06 -1.29
C THR A 592 -9.90 -2.02 -0.11
N PRO A 593 -9.50 -3.28 -0.32
CA PRO A 593 -9.39 -4.25 0.76
C PRO A 593 -8.56 -3.74 1.96
N MET A 594 -8.80 -4.26 3.15
CA MET A 594 -8.09 -3.92 4.39
C MET A 594 -8.21 -2.46 4.85
N THR A 595 -9.26 -1.75 4.45
CA THR A 595 -9.56 -0.41 4.96
C THR A 595 -10.85 -0.41 5.77
N LEU A 596 -10.91 0.45 6.79
CA LEU A 596 -12.11 0.61 7.64
C LEU A 596 -13.33 1.00 6.79
N ALA A 597 -13.16 1.93 5.87
CA ALA A 597 -14.24 2.37 4.99
C ALA A 597 -14.78 1.23 4.11
N THR A 598 -13.92 0.33 3.63
CA THR A 598 -14.35 -0.84 2.85
C THR A 598 -15.15 -1.83 3.70
N THR A 599 -14.74 -2.05 4.94
CA THR A 599 -15.50 -2.89 5.88
C THR A 599 -16.87 -2.30 6.17
N MET A 600 -16.96 -1.00 6.44
CA MET A 600 -18.25 -0.30 6.59
C MET A 600 -19.09 -0.37 5.31
N PHE A 601 -18.47 -0.21 4.14
CA PHE A 601 -19.15 -0.30 2.85
C PHE A 601 -19.83 -1.67 2.65
N TYR A 602 -19.12 -2.74 2.96
CA TYR A 602 -19.64 -4.10 2.82
C TYR A 602 -20.68 -4.43 3.89
N THR A 603 -20.35 -4.18 5.16
CA THR A 603 -21.17 -4.62 6.29
C THR A 603 -22.36 -3.73 6.55
N GLY A 604 -22.25 -2.42 6.30
CA GLY A 604 -23.21 -1.40 6.77
C GLY A 604 -23.06 -1.09 8.25
N LEU A 605 -21.96 -1.53 8.91
CA LEU A 605 -21.70 -1.35 10.33
C LEU A 605 -20.36 -0.64 10.54
N ASN A 606 -20.29 0.19 11.57
CA ASN A 606 -19.01 0.71 12.07
C ASN A 606 -18.34 -0.39 12.93
N PRO A 607 -17.17 -0.92 12.57
CA PRO A 607 -16.52 -2.00 13.33
C PRO A 607 -16.17 -1.68 14.78
N TYR A 608 -16.10 -0.41 15.16
CA TYR A 608 -15.76 0.03 16.51
C TYR A 608 -16.98 0.22 17.42
N THR A 609 -18.08 0.75 16.87
CA THR A 609 -19.32 1.01 17.65
C THR A 609 -20.41 -0.03 17.39
N MET A 610 -20.30 -0.81 16.31
CA MET A 610 -21.32 -1.73 15.79
C MET A 610 -22.65 -1.04 15.42
N GLU A 611 -22.65 0.27 15.30
CA GLU A 611 -23.78 1.06 14.81
C GLU A 611 -23.91 0.97 13.30
N GLU A 612 -25.13 1.11 12.80
CA GLU A 612 -25.40 1.13 11.37
C GLU A 612 -24.82 2.38 10.70
N VAL A 613 -24.25 2.20 9.52
CA VAL A 613 -23.70 3.26 8.69
C VAL A 613 -24.38 3.23 7.32
N TYR A 614 -24.94 4.37 6.92
CA TYR A 614 -25.49 4.52 5.57
C TYR A 614 -24.42 4.29 4.50
N VAL A 615 -24.78 3.58 3.44
CA VAL A 615 -23.88 3.28 2.32
C VAL A 615 -24.61 3.38 1.00
N ALA A 616 -24.14 4.22 0.09
CA ALA A 616 -24.60 4.28 -1.30
C ALA A 616 -24.09 3.06 -2.07
N LYS A 617 -24.90 2.02 -2.21
CA LYS A 617 -24.51 0.73 -2.81
C LYS A 617 -24.81 0.66 -4.30
N THR A 618 -25.92 1.23 -4.74
CA THR A 618 -26.36 1.15 -6.13
C THR A 618 -25.60 2.13 -7.01
N LYS A 619 -25.56 1.84 -8.30
CA LYS A 619 -24.96 2.73 -9.29
C LYS A 619 -25.69 4.07 -9.36
N GLU A 620 -27.00 4.04 -9.23
CA GLU A 620 -27.88 5.22 -9.27
C GLU A 620 -27.61 6.14 -8.07
N GLU A 621 -27.50 5.57 -6.85
CA GLU A 621 -27.16 6.32 -5.64
C GLU A 621 -25.80 7.01 -5.78
N LYS A 622 -24.77 6.27 -6.23
CA LYS A 622 -23.42 6.81 -6.46
C LYS A 622 -23.42 7.91 -7.51
N GLN A 623 -24.10 7.71 -8.64
CA GLN A 623 -24.20 8.71 -9.70
C GLN A 623 -24.92 9.97 -9.20
N LYS A 624 -25.98 9.80 -8.41
CA LYS A 624 -26.70 10.91 -7.79
C LYS A 624 -25.78 11.71 -6.88
N GLN A 625 -25.03 11.06 -6.00
CA GLN A 625 -24.07 11.75 -5.13
C GLN A 625 -22.96 12.44 -5.94
N ASN A 626 -22.38 11.78 -6.92
CA ASN A 626 -21.35 12.35 -7.80
C ASN A 626 -21.86 13.60 -8.57
N SER A 627 -23.13 13.60 -8.96
CA SER A 627 -23.73 14.72 -9.71
C SER A 627 -23.69 16.06 -8.95
N PHE A 628 -23.70 16.05 -7.62
CA PHE A 628 -23.60 17.26 -6.81
C PHE A 628 -22.29 18.02 -7.01
N PHE A 629 -21.21 17.36 -7.39
CA PHE A 629 -19.95 18.05 -7.72
C PHE A 629 -20.06 18.97 -8.94
N PHE A 630 -21.01 18.70 -9.84
CA PHE A 630 -21.12 19.38 -11.15
C PHE A 630 -22.31 20.33 -11.21
N PHE A 631 -22.65 20.97 -10.10
CA PHE A 631 -23.78 21.90 -9.95
C PHE A 631 -23.76 23.09 -10.92
N TRP A 632 -22.61 23.39 -11.54
CA TRP A 632 -22.46 24.46 -12.55
C TRP A 632 -22.75 24.00 -13.98
N ARG A 633 -22.90 22.68 -14.21
CA ARG A 633 -23.27 22.16 -15.53
C ARG A 633 -24.78 22.33 -15.71
N ALA A 634 -25.20 22.91 -16.83
CA ALA A 634 -26.63 22.92 -17.18
C ALA A 634 -27.17 21.49 -17.17
N PRO A 635 -28.38 21.24 -16.68
CA PRO A 635 -29.01 19.93 -16.82
C PRO A 635 -28.91 19.52 -18.29
N LYS A 636 -28.34 18.35 -18.59
CA LYS A 636 -28.46 17.78 -19.93
C LYS A 636 -29.96 17.67 -20.17
N ALA A 637 -30.50 18.44 -21.13
CA ALA A 637 -31.86 18.22 -21.59
C ALA A 637 -31.97 16.73 -21.87
N GLU A 638 -32.93 16.07 -21.23
CA GLU A 638 -33.29 14.69 -21.55
C GLU A 638 -33.43 14.66 -23.08
N LYS A 639 -32.60 13.86 -23.73
CA LYS A 639 -32.80 13.56 -25.14
C LYS A 639 -34.15 12.85 -25.17
N ALA A 640 -35.22 13.66 -25.36
CA ALA A 640 -36.51 13.15 -25.74
C ALA A 640 -36.27 12.22 -26.94
N ASP A 641 -36.75 11.01 -26.80
CA ASP A 641 -36.81 10.00 -27.85
C ASP A 641 -37.29 10.64 -29.17
N ARG A 642 -36.37 11.03 -30.03
CA ARG A 642 -36.65 11.26 -31.44
C ARG A 642 -36.46 9.94 -32.20
N CYS A 643 -37.19 8.92 -31.78
CA CYS A 643 -37.59 7.82 -32.62
C CYS A 643 -39.05 8.00 -33.02
N ALA A 644 -39.31 9.03 -33.80
CA ALA A 644 -40.59 9.16 -34.54
C ALA A 644 -40.24 9.48 -35.98
N GLU A 645 -40.50 8.49 -36.84
CA GLU A 645 -40.88 8.61 -38.24
C GLU A 645 -39.86 9.23 -39.22
N ARG A 646 -39.01 8.34 -39.78
CA ARG A 646 -38.59 8.54 -41.16
C ARG A 646 -39.63 7.87 -42.08
N PRO A 647 -40.28 8.61 -43.02
CA PRO A 647 -41.18 8.02 -43.99
C PRO A 647 -40.39 7.12 -44.95
N ARG A 648 -40.86 5.88 -45.14
CA ARG A 648 -40.38 4.97 -46.16
C ARG A 648 -40.57 5.63 -47.53
N ARG A 649 -39.49 6.05 -48.17
CA ARG A 649 -39.49 6.31 -49.60
C ARG A 649 -39.39 4.95 -50.31
N ARG A 650 -40.50 4.61 -51.00
CA ARG A 650 -40.51 3.57 -52.02
C ARG A 650 -39.60 4.01 -53.18
N ARG A 651 -38.65 3.21 -53.53
CA ARG A 651 -38.33 2.71 -54.85
C ARG A 651 -37.27 1.63 -54.75
#